data_0693491ab69a1ff5afb6d8570bd57d6a
#
_entry.id   0693491ab69a1ff5afb6d8570bd57d6a
#
_cell.length_a   1.000
_cell.length_b   1.000
_cell.length_c   1.000
_cell.angle_alpha   90.00
_cell.angle_beta   90.00
_cell.angle_gamma   90.00
#
_symmetry.space_group_name_H-M   'P 1'
#
loop_
_entity.id
_entity.type
_entity.pdbx_description
1 polymer ?
#
loop_
_entity_poly.entity_id
_entity_poly.type
_entity_poly.pdbx_seq_one_letter_code
_entity_poly.pdbx_strand_id
1 'polypeptide(L)'
;MKKFFFLLILILSFQTSYSQVFLSGYIQENGSEEKLPFANVFISELDLGTTTNENGYFTLNGDIKEGMVISASYVGYKTESITITNQLLSSPIEINLVALTSTLNEVVIAANSNKFLQTNTEISRHQISTKQINLMPSIGEVDIFRSLQLLPGVSGTSESTSGLHIRGGTPEQNLVLLDGIKVYNVEHFFGFFSAFNANAIKSVDLYKGAFPARYGGRLSGVIDMIGRTGSFNEIKGQVSANLLSAGGSIEIPFKNKFSLLIAGRRSFTDLLKTSFFEKLFNQFEDDSGNIEELEEFVPSFNFFDFNSKLSYKPSNKDLITFSYYKGQDNLDEISSTDRLIYPDIGPEKINILGDVSKISKWGNDGYGFKWSRQWNPKFYNVLNISYSEYFNNRDDNYSVNVNIPDTDSTILDFKLKLIQKNNVKDFTARYDCEFVLRKNNNLEFGLEYTKSSVDYTFVRDDTLNLITTDQDSKLYSYYLSYNLNSVKNLKIKLGMRGNSYDFNKKNYFSPRASLDYKIFENLKLKLGYGAHYQFVKMILGESVTSSSRDFWLLANGEDVKIGKATHYVAGISYERDAWLIDVEGFYKELENLTEFSLRYQSSNLRSLFFNGSGEVKGFEVLLQKKIEKYTGWISYTYTDVEHLFPLLNEGKKFPGRNTQKNEFKIFNNYEINGWNFSVSFIYGSGQPYTEPSYKYNINLLDDSKLSFIGVGPKNGSLLPDYHRMDIGVHHIFTFNGTKGDIGLSIFNIYNRANVWYYEYDFNQEPVLKTRVKYLGFVPNINLKFEF
;
A
#
# COMPACT_ATOMS: atom_id res chain seq x y z
N MET A 1 -5.07 -20.33 32.42
CA MET A 1 -3.97 -20.96 31.70
C MET A 1 -3.91 -22.49 31.87
N LYS A 2 -3.85 -23.06 33.08
CA LYS A 2 -3.76 -24.54 33.28
C LYS A 2 -4.90 -25.34 32.64
N LYS A 3 -6.17 -24.89 32.72
CA LYS A 3 -7.34 -25.56 32.10
C LYS A 3 -7.32 -25.52 30.56
N PHE A 4 -6.76 -24.47 29.95
CA PHE A 4 -6.61 -24.37 28.51
C PHE A 4 -5.52 -25.29 27.96
N PHE A 5 -4.42 -25.44 28.72
CA PHE A 5 -3.35 -26.37 28.39
C PHE A 5 -3.80 -27.85 28.49
N PHE A 6 -4.67 -28.15 29.45
CA PHE A 6 -5.22 -29.50 29.63
C PHE A 6 -6.21 -29.86 28.50
N LEU A 7 -7.01 -28.91 28.06
CA LEU A 7 -7.91 -29.07 26.88
C LEU A 7 -7.11 -29.31 25.59
N LEU A 8 -6.00 -28.63 25.42
CA LEU A 8 -5.11 -28.80 24.27
C LEU A 8 -4.43 -30.18 24.26
N ILE A 9 -4.02 -30.68 25.43
CA ILE A 9 -3.44 -32.02 25.60
C ILE A 9 -4.50 -33.11 25.36
N LEU A 10 -5.75 -32.91 25.80
CA LEU A 10 -6.84 -33.86 25.58
C LEU A 10 -7.22 -33.99 24.10
N ILE A 11 -7.15 -32.91 23.31
CA ILE A 11 -7.39 -32.92 21.86
C ILE A 11 -6.27 -33.65 21.11
N LEU A 12 -5.02 -33.64 21.64
CA LEU A 12 -3.87 -34.30 21.06
C LEU A 12 -3.82 -35.83 21.31
N SER A 13 -4.61 -36.35 22.26
CA SER A 13 -4.51 -37.76 22.68
C SER A 13 -5.44 -38.75 21.95
N PHE A 14 -6.39 -38.28 21.09
CA PHE A 14 -7.23 -39.16 20.29
C PHE A 14 -6.64 -39.40 18.88
N GLN A 15 -5.70 -40.39 18.78
CA GLN A 15 -5.12 -40.74 17.47
C GLN A 15 -5.23 -42.24 17.17
N THR A 16 -6.18 -42.62 16.32
CA THR A 16 -6.17 -43.89 15.61
C THR A 16 -5.18 -43.86 14.42
N SER A 17 -4.29 -44.85 14.35
CA SER A 17 -3.27 -44.92 13.27
C SER A 17 -3.87 -45.44 11.97
N TYR A 18 -4.17 -44.56 11.06
CA TYR A 18 -4.30 -44.88 9.63
C TYR A 18 -3.06 -44.36 8.88
N SER A 19 -2.50 -45.16 7.97
CA SER A 19 -1.42 -44.71 7.09
C SER A 19 -1.99 -43.67 6.15
N GLN A 20 -1.60 -42.40 6.36
CA GLN A 20 -1.94 -41.32 5.45
C GLN A 20 -0.77 -40.98 4.57
N VAL A 21 -1.03 -40.76 3.27
CA VAL A 21 -0.03 -40.36 2.28
C VAL A 21 0.13 -38.84 2.33
N PHE A 22 1.39 -38.40 2.40
CA PHE A 22 1.77 -36.98 2.26
C PHE A 22 2.29 -36.76 0.85
N LEU A 23 1.54 -36.01 0.06
CA LEU A 23 1.97 -35.54 -1.25
C LEU A 23 2.47 -34.12 -1.12
N SER A 24 3.70 -33.86 -1.55
CA SER A 24 4.30 -32.53 -1.44
C SER A 24 5.09 -32.18 -2.68
N GLY A 25 5.32 -30.90 -2.88
CA GLY A 25 6.05 -30.46 -4.05
C GLY A 25 6.14 -28.94 -4.19
N TYR A 26 6.57 -28.53 -5.36
CA TYR A 26 6.74 -27.12 -5.73
C TYR A 26 5.94 -26.78 -6.98
N ILE A 27 5.35 -25.60 -6.95
CA ILE A 27 4.77 -24.98 -8.15
C ILE A 27 5.73 -23.90 -8.60
N GLN A 28 6.08 -23.92 -9.89
CA GLN A 28 7.03 -23.00 -10.48
C GLN A 28 6.64 -22.62 -11.91
N GLU A 29 7.20 -21.52 -12.39
CA GLU A 29 7.02 -21.08 -13.77
C GLU A 29 7.83 -21.96 -14.72
N ASN A 30 7.22 -22.40 -15.81
CA ASN A 30 7.90 -23.14 -16.85
C ASN A 30 8.98 -22.28 -17.55
N GLY A 31 10.16 -22.82 -17.74
CA GLY A 31 11.31 -22.15 -18.37
C GLY A 31 12.20 -21.40 -17.38
N SER A 32 11.66 -20.59 -16.46
CA SER A 32 12.46 -19.82 -15.48
C SER A 32 12.75 -20.59 -14.19
N GLU A 33 11.95 -21.62 -13.87
CA GLU A 33 11.91 -22.31 -12.57
C GLU A 33 11.67 -21.37 -11.37
N GLU A 34 11.17 -20.17 -11.61
CA GLU A 34 10.80 -19.24 -10.56
C GLU A 34 9.62 -19.80 -9.77
N LYS A 35 9.75 -19.90 -8.44
CA LYS A 35 8.72 -20.46 -7.57
C LYS A 35 7.48 -19.58 -7.53
N LEU A 36 6.29 -20.20 -7.51
CA LEU A 36 4.99 -19.52 -7.52
C LEU A 36 4.35 -19.58 -6.12
N PRO A 37 4.45 -18.49 -5.34
CA PRO A 37 3.84 -18.42 -4.01
C PRO A 37 2.32 -18.32 -4.10
N PHE A 38 1.63 -18.95 -3.16
CA PHE A 38 0.16 -18.96 -3.03
C PHE A 38 -0.60 -19.49 -4.26
N ALA A 39 0.04 -20.36 -5.06
CA ALA A 39 -0.63 -21.10 -6.11
C ALA A 39 -1.60 -22.12 -5.49
N ASN A 40 -2.78 -22.29 -6.08
CA ASN A 40 -3.74 -23.29 -5.62
C ASN A 40 -3.34 -24.67 -6.13
N VAL A 41 -3.41 -25.66 -5.25
CA VAL A 41 -3.16 -27.07 -5.57
C VAL A 41 -4.34 -27.90 -5.05
N PHE A 42 -4.93 -28.74 -5.89
CA PHE A 42 -6.13 -29.48 -5.51
C PHE A 42 -6.24 -30.83 -6.21
N ILE A 43 -6.91 -31.75 -5.53
CA ILE A 43 -7.33 -33.07 -6.05
C ILE A 43 -8.85 -33.11 -5.97
N SER A 44 -9.52 -32.98 -7.13
CA SER A 44 -10.99 -32.83 -7.21
C SER A 44 -11.72 -34.04 -6.69
N GLU A 45 -11.17 -35.25 -6.89
CA GLU A 45 -11.80 -36.52 -6.49
C GLU A 45 -11.91 -36.65 -4.96
N LEU A 46 -11.07 -35.93 -4.21
CA LEU A 46 -11.06 -35.95 -2.74
C LEU A 46 -11.63 -34.67 -2.10
N ASP A 47 -12.05 -33.66 -2.90
CA ASP A 47 -12.34 -32.29 -2.45
C ASP A 47 -11.18 -31.76 -1.55
N LEU A 48 -9.96 -32.11 -1.89
CA LEU A 48 -8.74 -31.84 -1.13
C LEU A 48 -7.93 -30.75 -1.81
N GLY A 49 -7.67 -29.64 -1.12
CA GLY A 49 -6.88 -28.55 -1.70
C GLY A 49 -6.06 -27.81 -0.66
N THR A 50 -4.97 -27.20 -1.13
CA THR A 50 -4.08 -26.34 -0.36
C THR A 50 -3.57 -25.20 -1.24
N THR A 51 -2.85 -24.24 -0.68
CA THR A 51 -2.09 -23.24 -1.42
C THR A 51 -0.60 -23.42 -1.14
N THR A 52 0.24 -23.04 -2.11
CA THR A 52 1.68 -23.00 -1.89
C THR A 52 2.02 -21.90 -0.88
N ASN A 53 3.08 -22.11 -0.11
CA ASN A 53 3.65 -21.08 0.75
C ASN A 53 4.45 -20.03 -0.06
N GLU A 54 5.12 -19.10 0.60
CA GLU A 54 5.94 -18.04 -0.05
C GLU A 54 7.05 -18.57 -0.97
N ASN A 55 7.46 -19.83 -0.81
CA ASN A 55 8.47 -20.49 -1.66
C ASN A 55 7.88 -21.39 -2.73
N GLY A 56 6.59 -21.30 -3.01
CA GLY A 56 5.92 -22.15 -3.97
C GLY A 56 5.81 -23.61 -3.54
N TYR A 57 6.04 -23.93 -2.26
CA TYR A 57 5.95 -25.31 -1.74
C TYR A 57 4.53 -25.58 -1.22
N PHE A 58 4.03 -26.78 -1.50
CA PHE A 58 2.75 -27.28 -1.00
C PHE A 58 2.87 -28.63 -0.33
N THR A 59 1.95 -28.93 0.57
CA THR A 59 1.71 -30.27 1.11
C THR A 59 0.22 -30.56 1.13
N LEU A 60 -0.15 -31.73 0.63
CA LEU A 60 -1.48 -32.33 0.74
C LEU A 60 -1.39 -33.61 1.57
N ASN A 61 -2.37 -33.82 2.44
CA ASN A 61 -2.43 -34.99 3.29
C ASN A 61 -3.83 -35.60 3.25
N GLY A 62 -3.97 -36.81 2.73
CA GLY A 62 -5.25 -37.49 2.58
C GLY A 62 -5.13 -38.92 2.12
N ASP A 63 -6.25 -39.53 1.73
CA ASP A 63 -6.30 -40.89 1.12
C ASP A 63 -5.98 -40.79 -0.39
N ILE A 64 -4.76 -40.28 -0.67
CA ILE A 64 -4.28 -40.04 -2.04
C ILE A 64 -3.77 -41.36 -2.62
N LYS A 65 -4.27 -41.71 -3.82
CA LYS A 65 -3.97 -42.97 -4.50
C LYS A 65 -3.39 -42.72 -5.89
N GLU A 66 -2.67 -43.70 -6.38
CA GLU A 66 -2.24 -43.74 -7.79
C GLU A 66 -3.44 -43.66 -8.75
N GLY A 67 -3.28 -42.93 -9.83
CA GLY A 67 -4.33 -42.68 -10.83
C GLY A 67 -5.16 -41.42 -10.59
N MET A 68 -5.13 -40.84 -9.39
CA MET A 68 -5.82 -39.56 -9.12
C MET A 68 -5.10 -38.40 -9.82
N VAL A 69 -5.83 -37.29 -10.08
CA VAL A 69 -5.30 -36.13 -10.77
C VAL A 69 -5.08 -34.99 -9.79
N ILE A 70 -3.84 -34.54 -9.68
CA ILE A 70 -3.47 -33.30 -8.98
C ILE A 70 -3.43 -32.16 -10.00
N SER A 71 -4.09 -31.04 -9.67
CA SER A 71 -4.11 -29.84 -10.49
C SER A 71 -3.53 -28.65 -9.74
N ALA A 72 -2.76 -27.83 -10.46
CA ALA A 72 -2.19 -26.60 -9.95
C ALA A 72 -2.64 -25.41 -10.79
N SER A 73 -3.00 -24.30 -10.13
CA SER A 73 -3.41 -23.06 -10.78
C SER A 73 -2.82 -21.84 -10.09
N TYR A 74 -2.44 -20.86 -10.89
CA TYR A 74 -1.95 -19.57 -10.40
C TYR A 74 -2.45 -18.44 -11.31
N VAL A 75 -2.66 -17.28 -10.74
CA VAL A 75 -3.17 -16.12 -11.46
C VAL A 75 -2.19 -15.68 -12.57
N GLY A 76 -2.68 -15.57 -13.83
CA GLY A 76 -1.86 -15.25 -14.99
C GLY A 76 -1.10 -16.45 -15.59
N TYR A 77 -1.47 -17.69 -15.17
CA TYR A 77 -0.88 -18.94 -15.69
C TYR A 77 -1.97 -19.92 -16.11
N LYS A 78 -1.61 -20.78 -17.06
CA LYS A 78 -2.45 -21.91 -17.46
C LYS A 78 -2.47 -22.95 -16.33
N THR A 79 -3.65 -23.49 -16.03
CA THR A 79 -3.77 -24.59 -15.08
C THR A 79 -3.13 -25.84 -15.67
N GLU A 80 -2.28 -26.50 -14.87
CA GLU A 80 -1.66 -27.77 -15.24
C GLU A 80 -2.16 -28.89 -14.32
N SER A 81 -2.31 -30.09 -14.89
CA SER A 81 -2.79 -31.28 -14.19
C SER A 81 -1.87 -32.44 -14.46
N ILE A 82 -1.55 -33.20 -13.42
CA ILE A 82 -0.64 -34.37 -13.46
C ILE A 82 -1.35 -35.56 -12.83
N THR A 83 -1.30 -36.73 -13.48
CA THR A 83 -1.77 -37.97 -12.90
C THR A 83 -0.75 -38.48 -11.88
N ILE A 84 -1.18 -38.78 -10.67
CA ILE A 84 -0.35 -39.24 -9.58
C ILE A 84 0.07 -40.69 -9.84
N THR A 85 1.39 -40.94 -9.85
CA THR A 85 2.01 -42.27 -9.94
C THR A 85 2.64 -42.67 -8.60
N ASN A 86 2.94 -43.95 -8.38
CA ASN A 86 3.61 -44.44 -7.18
C ASN A 86 4.97 -43.75 -6.95
N GLN A 87 5.66 -43.37 -8.00
CA GLN A 87 6.93 -42.65 -7.93
C GLN A 87 6.73 -41.23 -7.34
N LEU A 88 5.67 -40.54 -7.75
CA LEU A 88 5.32 -39.20 -7.26
C LEU A 88 4.83 -39.18 -5.82
N LEU A 89 4.37 -40.31 -5.28
CA LEU A 89 4.01 -40.46 -3.87
C LEU A 89 5.25 -40.55 -2.96
N SER A 90 6.43 -40.82 -3.52
CA SER A 90 7.67 -41.06 -2.78
C SER A 90 8.64 -39.87 -2.78
N SER A 91 8.43 -38.88 -3.65
CA SER A 91 9.32 -37.71 -3.83
C SER A 91 8.51 -36.43 -4.05
N PRO A 92 9.09 -35.25 -3.72
CA PRO A 92 8.44 -33.98 -4.01
C PRO A 92 8.16 -33.81 -5.50
N ILE A 93 6.93 -33.39 -5.83
CA ILE A 93 6.47 -33.15 -7.22
C ILE A 93 6.83 -31.72 -7.64
N GLU A 94 7.29 -31.55 -8.86
CA GLU A 94 7.44 -30.23 -9.48
C GLU A 94 6.37 -30.05 -10.57
N ILE A 95 5.51 -29.05 -10.39
CA ILE A 95 4.47 -28.70 -11.38
C ILE A 95 4.87 -27.36 -12.01
N ASN A 96 5.13 -27.38 -13.31
CA ASN A 96 5.57 -26.23 -14.09
C ASN A 96 4.37 -25.57 -14.76
N LEU A 97 3.99 -24.36 -14.32
CA LEU A 97 2.90 -23.61 -14.91
C LEU A 97 3.40 -22.73 -16.06
N VAL A 98 2.71 -22.77 -17.19
CA VAL A 98 3.00 -21.91 -18.32
C VAL A 98 2.31 -20.58 -18.14
N ALA A 99 3.05 -19.48 -18.23
CA ALA A 99 2.51 -18.14 -18.19
C ALA A 99 1.55 -17.94 -19.37
N LEU A 100 0.35 -17.38 -19.10
CA LEU A 100 -0.56 -16.97 -20.18
C LEU A 100 0.08 -15.76 -20.88
N THR A 101 0.62 -16.01 -22.06
CA THR A 101 0.94 -14.93 -23.00
C THR A 101 -0.32 -14.61 -23.77
N SER A 102 -0.55 -13.34 -24.10
CA SER A 102 -1.72 -12.87 -24.84
C SER A 102 -1.89 -13.41 -26.27
N THR A 103 -1.12 -14.40 -26.64
CA THR A 103 -1.19 -15.04 -27.94
C THR A 103 -1.59 -16.50 -27.79
N LEU A 104 -2.89 -16.73 -27.98
CA LEU A 104 -3.46 -17.84 -28.75
C LEU A 104 -3.52 -19.25 -28.24
N ASN A 105 -4.69 -19.74 -28.59
CA ASN A 105 -5.06 -21.09 -29.05
C ASN A 105 -5.01 -22.17 -27.98
N GLU A 106 -6.14 -22.45 -27.67
CA GLU A 106 -6.75 -23.73 -27.27
C GLU A 106 -7.43 -23.71 -25.93
N VAL A 107 -8.74 -23.73 -26.07
CA VAL A 107 -9.69 -23.85 -24.96
C VAL A 107 -9.61 -25.28 -24.45
N VAL A 108 -8.98 -25.47 -23.29
CA VAL A 108 -9.29 -26.62 -22.45
C VAL A 108 -10.20 -26.13 -21.36
N ILE A 109 -11.46 -26.51 -21.45
CA ILE A 109 -12.47 -26.29 -20.42
C ILE A 109 -12.10 -27.16 -19.23
N ALA A 110 -11.30 -26.60 -18.31
CA ALA A 110 -11.25 -27.08 -16.94
C ALA A 110 -12.07 -26.08 -16.12
N ALA A 111 -13.29 -26.46 -15.78
CA ALA A 111 -14.12 -25.69 -14.86
C ALA A 111 -13.30 -25.40 -13.59
N ASN A 112 -13.26 -24.14 -13.15
CA ASN A 112 -12.79 -23.61 -11.87
C ASN A 112 -11.40 -23.00 -11.73
N SER A 113 -10.62 -22.70 -12.75
CA SER A 113 -9.24 -22.24 -12.52
C SER A 113 -8.82 -20.87 -13.08
N ASN A 114 -9.69 -20.18 -13.81
CA ASN A 114 -9.29 -18.91 -14.48
C ASN A 114 -9.83 -17.67 -13.77
N LYS A 115 -9.41 -17.42 -12.53
CA LYS A 115 -9.83 -16.22 -11.76
C LYS A 115 -8.89 -15.05 -12.02
N PHE A 116 -9.44 -13.87 -12.30
CA PHE A 116 -8.65 -12.65 -12.38
C PHE A 116 -8.31 -12.12 -10.98
N LEU A 117 -9.28 -12.11 -10.06
CA LEU A 117 -9.06 -11.87 -8.65
C LEU A 117 -9.26 -13.20 -7.94
N GLN A 118 -8.24 -13.71 -7.28
CA GLN A 118 -8.45 -14.83 -6.37
C GLN A 118 -9.00 -14.26 -5.05
N THR A 119 -10.30 -14.33 -4.87
CA THR A 119 -10.88 -14.32 -3.54
C THR A 119 -10.57 -15.68 -2.93
N ASN A 120 -9.45 -15.73 -2.22
CA ASN A 120 -8.99 -16.96 -1.57
C ASN A 120 -10.00 -17.45 -0.53
N THR A 121 -9.77 -18.65 -0.05
CA THR A 121 -10.51 -19.25 1.06
C THR A 121 -10.42 -18.45 2.37
N GLU A 122 -9.66 -17.37 2.42
CA GLU A 122 -9.53 -16.48 3.58
C GLU A 122 -10.38 -15.22 3.37
N ILE A 123 -11.14 -14.87 4.41
CA ILE A 123 -11.99 -13.67 4.41
C ILE A 123 -11.15 -12.40 4.20
N SER A 124 -11.69 -11.46 3.42
CA SER A 124 -11.08 -10.14 3.19
C SER A 124 -9.68 -10.15 2.56
N ARG A 125 -9.25 -11.25 1.94
CA ARG A 125 -7.98 -11.36 1.23
C ARG A 125 -8.18 -11.32 -0.27
N HIS A 126 -7.41 -10.47 -0.94
CA HIS A 126 -7.30 -10.42 -2.40
C HIS A 126 -5.85 -10.59 -2.83
N GLN A 127 -5.64 -11.39 -3.85
CA GLN A 127 -4.33 -11.56 -4.47
C GLN A 127 -4.36 -11.07 -5.91
N ILE A 128 -3.36 -10.27 -6.29
CA ILE A 128 -3.19 -9.74 -7.65
C ILE A 128 -1.74 -9.97 -8.09
N SER A 129 -1.57 -10.46 -9.32
CA SER A 129 -0.24 -10.56 -9.94
C SER A 129 0.08 -9.31 -10.74
N THR A 130 1.37 -9.00 -10.91
CA THR A 130 1.82 -7.88 -11.76
C THR A 130 1.38 -8.02 -13.20
N LYS A 131 1.22 -9.26 -13.70
CA LYS A 131 0.66 -9.52 -15.05
C LYS A 131 -0.76 -8.99 -15.22
N GLN A 132 -1.57 -9.02 -14.14
CA GLN A 132 -2.92 -8.47 -14.16
C GLN A 132 -2.94 -6.95 -14.01
N ILE A 133 -2.02 -6.42 -13.19
CA ILE A 133 -1.85 -4.98 -13.01
C ILE A 133 -1.50 -4.31 -14.34
N ASN A 134 -0.66 -4.95 -15.16
CA ASN A 134 -0.27 -4.46 -16.49
C ASN A 134 -1.45 -4.34 -17.50
N LEU A 135 -2.59 -4.97 -17.24
CA LEU A 135 -3.78 -4.87 -18.09
C LEU A 135 -4.67 -3.67 -17.76
N MET A 136 -4.38 -2.95 -16.67
CA MET A 136 -5.19 -1.82 -16.20
C MET A 136 -4.70 -0.52 -16.82
N PRO A 137 -5.60 0.46 -17.07
CA PRO A 137 -5.20 1.79 -17.52
C PRO A 137 -4.25 2.43 -16.50
N SER A 138 -3.17 3.04 -16.96
CA SER A 138 -2.15 3.65 -16.12
C SER A 138 -1.93 5.13 -16.42
N ILE A 139 -1.50 5.90 -15.42
CA ILE A 139 -1.02 7.28 -15.59
C ILE A 139 0.51 7.21 -15.60
N GLY A 140 1.12 7.57 -16.71
CA GLY A 140 2.58 7.50 -16.84
C GLY A 140 3.06 6.06 -16.86
N GLU A 141 2.93 5.32 -15.78
CA GLU A 141 3.46 3.97 -15.61
C GLU A 141 2.46 3.03 -14.92
N VAL A 142 2.78 1.74 -14.96
CA VAL A 142 2.00 0.70 -14.28
C VAL A 142 2.18 0.86 -12.76
N ASP A 143 1.09 1.15 -12.07
CA ASP A 143 1.08 1.46 -10.64
C ASP A 143 0.31 0.41 -9.84
N ILE A 144 1.00 -0.20 -8.86
CA ILE A 144 0.45 -1.26 -8.01
C ILE A 144 -0.67 -0.71 -7.12
N PHE A 145 -0.42 0.41 -6.43
CA PHE A 145 -1.39 0.95 -5.47
C PHE A 145 -2.63 1.49 -6.16
N ARG A 146 -2.46 2.14 -7.30
CA ARG A 146 -3.58 2.61 -8.13
C ARG A 146 -4.44 1.44 -8.64
N SER A 147 -3.81 0.32 -8.96
CA SER A 147 -4.54 -0.90 -9.32
C SER A 147 -5.32 -1.50 -8.14
N LEU A 148 -4.75 -1.47 -6.93
CA LEU A 148 -5.45 -1.90 -5.72
C LEU A 148 -6.64 -1.00 -5.38
N GLN A 149 -6.61 0.28 -5.75
CA GLN A 149 -7.73 1.21 -5.56
C GLN A 149 -8.98 0.82 -6.36
N LEU A 150 -8.89 -0.01 -7.40
CA LEU A 150 -10.06 -0.53 -8.13
C LEU A 150 -10.79 -1.64 -7.38
N LEU A 151 -10.24 -2.16 -6.27
CA LEU A 151 -10.86 -3.18 -5.45
C LEU A 151 -11.93 -2.60 -4.51
N PRO A 152 -12.95 -3.39 -4.12
CA PRO A 152 -13.91 -2.97 -3.11
C PRO A 152 -13.23 -2.78 -1.75
N GLY A 153 -13.68 -1.78 -0.99
CA GLY A 153 -13.15 -1.46 0.35
C GLY A 153 -11.76 -0.82 0.37
N VAL A 154 -11.19 -0.48 -0.81
CA VAL A 154 -9.96 0.32 -0.94
C VAL A 154 -10.32 1.62 -1.61
N SER A 155 -10.17 2.76 -0.94
CA SER A 155 -10.58 4.05 -1.50
C SER A 155 -9.72 4.44 -2.71
N GLY A 156 -10.37 4.89 -3.79
CA GLY A 156 -9.76 5.15 -5.08
C GLY A 156 -9.89 6.57 -5.61
N THR A 157 -10.41 7.48 -4.82
CA THR A 157 -10.80 8.82 -5.29
C THR A 157 -9.79 9.92 -4.95
N SER A 158 -8.71 9.58 -4.29
CA SER A 158 -7.57 10.45 -4.19
C SER A 158 -6.64 10.18 -5.37
N GLU A 159 -6.41 11.18 -6.22
CA GLU A 159 -5.40 11.08 -7.28
C GLU A 159 -3.99 11.14 -6.72
N SER A 160 -3.84 11.81 -5.59
CA SER A 160 -2.70 11.70 -4.71
C SER A 160 -2.85 10.41 -3.91
N THR A 161 -2.07 9.40 -4.24
CA THR A 161 -2.17 8.08 -3.62
C THR A 161 -1.37 7.97 -2.33
N SER A 162 -1.34 9.00 -1.47
CA SER A 162 -0.59 8.95 -0.20
C SER A 162 -0.86 7.67 0.62
N GLY A 163 -0.74 6.52 -0.05
CA GLY A 163 -1.06 5.20 0.44
C GLY A 163 -2.52 4.79 0.19
N LEU A 164 -2.93 3.68 0.76
CA LEU A 164 -4.26 3.09 0.58
C LEU A 164 -5.13 3.31 1.81
N HIS A 165 -6.33 3.86 1.59
CA HIS A 165 -7.37 3.89 2.61
C HIS A 165 -8.17 2.58 2.53
N ILE A 166 -8.01 1.71 3.53
CA ILE A 166 -8.64 0.38 3.55
C ILE A 166 -9.79 0.36 4.57
N ARG A 167 -11.03 0.23 4.09
CA ARG A 167 -12.23 0.21 4.94
C ARG A 167 -12.22 1.34 5.97
N GLY A 168 -12.06 2.58 5.52
CA GLY A 168 -12.04 3.77 6.35
C GLY A 168 -10.80 3.96 7.22
N GLY A 169 -9.81 3.09 7.14
CA GLY A 169 -8.52 3.28 7.80
C GLY A 169 -7.62 4.20 7.00
N THR A 170 -6.70 4.88 7.69
CA THR A 170 -5.70 5.75 7.09
C THR A 170 -4.45 4.98 6.63
N PRO A 171 -3.65 5.50 5.68
CA PRO A 171 -2.53 4.77 5.09
C PRO A 171 -1.49 4.27 6.10
N GLU A 172 -1.17 5.04 7.12
CA GLU A 172 -0.21 4.67 8.18
C GLU A 172 -0.71 3.54 9.10
N GLN A 173 -2.01 3.21 9.03
CA GLN A 173 -2.60 2.06 9.72
C GLN A 173 -2.44 0.75 8.94
N ASN A 174 -1.88 0.80 7.74
CA ASN A 174 -1.60 -0.40 6.95
C ASN A 174 -0.15 -0.85 7.15
N LEU A 175 0.05 -2.16 7.18
CA LEU A 175 1.37 -2.77 7.11
C LEU A 175 1.73 -3.00 5.65
N VAL A 176 2.76 -2.31 5.17
CA VAL A 176 3.28 -2.50 3.82
C VAL A 176 4.61 -3.22 3.89
N LEU A 177 4.71 -4.35 3.21
CA LEU A 177 5.89 -5.20 3.17
C LEU A 177 6.34 -5.42 1.72
N LEU A 178 7.64 -5.38 1.49
CA LEU A 178 8.29 -5.86 0.27
C LEU A 178 9.34 -6.91 0.64
N ASP A 179 9.10 -8.17 0.28
CA ASP A 179 9.94 -9.33 0.69
C ASP A 179 10.16 -9.43 2.22
N GLY A 180 9.21 -8.91 3.02
CA GLY A 180 9.29 -8.83 4.48
C GLY A 180 9.99 -7.59 5.03
N ILE A 181 10.52 -6.70 4.19
CA ILE A 181 11.02 -5.37 4.54
C ILE A 181 9.81 -4.44 4.76
N LYS A 182 9.73 -3.77 5.91
CA LYS A 182 8.69 -2.77 6.15
C LYS A 182 8.97 -1.50 5.34
N VAL A 183 7.96 -0.99 4.63
CA VAL A 183 8.05 0.24 3.85
C VAL A 183 7.14 1.29 4.48
N TYR A 184 7.70 2.43 4.82
CA TYR A 184 6.99 3.52 5.51
C TYR A 184 6.52 4.61 4.54
N ASN A 185 7.33 4.98 3.55
CA ASN A 185 6.89 5.82 2.44
C ASN A 185 6.54 4.94 1.24
N VAL A 186 5.32 5.04 0.76
CA VAL A 186 4.77 4.15 -0.27
C VAL A 186 4.54 4.86 -1.60
N GLU A 187 5.02 6.10 -1.73
CA GLU A 187 4.67 7.00 -2.81
C GLU A 187 5.84 7.82 -3.33
N HIS A 188 5.73 8.22 -4.59
CA HIS A 188 6.52 9.23 -5.26
C HIS A 188 5.66 10.40 -5.69
N PHE A 189 6.27 11.58 -5.87
CA PHE A 189 5.65 12.77 -6.42
C PHE A 189 4.33 13.09 -5.73
N PHE A 190 4.37 13.38 -4.42
CA PHE A 190 3.19 13.73 -3.61
C PHE A 190 2.02 12.73 -3.73
N GLY A 191 2.33 11.46 -3.96
CA GLY A 191 1.36 10.38 -4.04
C GLY A 191 0.78 10.12 -5.44
N PHE A 192 1.26 10.75 -6.48
CA PHE A 192 0.80 10.44 -7.85
C PHE A 192 1.27 9.06 -8.33
N PHE A 193 2.38 8.53 -7.84
CA PHE A 193 2.94 7.24 -8.21
C PHE A 193 3.31 6.44 -6.97
N SER A 194 3.18 5.12 -7.03
CA SER A 194 3.67 4.27 -5.95
C SER A 194 5.19 4.11 -6.00
N ALA A 195 5.82 4.03 -4.81
CA ALA A 195 7.24 3.81 -4.65
C ALA A 195 7.66 2.36 -4.93
N PHE A 196 6.91 1.64 -5.77
CA PHE A 196 7.15 0.23 -6.07
C PHE A 196 7.25 0.00 -7.57
N ASN A 197 8.44 -0.44 -8.00
CA ASN A 197 8.67 -0.82 -9.39
C ASN A 197 7.96 -2.14 -9.71
N ALA A 198 6.87 -2.08 -10.48
CA ALA A 198 6.08 -3.25 -10.87
C ALA A 198 6.93 -4.34 -11.56
N ASN A 199 8.04 -3.97 -12.21
CA ASN A 199 8.93 -4.91 -12.88
C ASN A 199 9.73 -5.80 -11.91
N ALA A 200 9.89 -5.36 -10.65
CA ALA A 200 10.58 -6.11 -9.60
C ALA A 200 9.63 -6.98 -8.75
N ILE A 201 8.30 -6.78 -8.87
CA ILE A 201 7.30 -7.43 -8.02
C ILE A 201 6.58 -8.52 -8.81
N LYS A 202 6.31 -9.63 -8.14
CA LYS A 202 5.62 -10.79 -8.70
C LYS A 202 4.14 -10.79 -8.38
N SER A 203 3.82 -10.61 -7.10
CA SER A 203 2.44 -10.64 -6.60
C SER A 203 2.26 -9.74 -5.39
N VAL A 204 1.02 -9.35 -5.17
CA VAL A 204 0.58 -8.55 -4.03
C VAL A 204 -0.56 -9.25 -3.33
N ASP A 205 -0.41 -9.47 -2.04
CA ASP A 205 -1.46 -9.95 -1.15
C ASP A 205 -2.01 -8.78 -0.34
N LEU A 206 -3.29 -8.51 -0.51
CA LEU A 206 -4.01 -7.47 0.21
C LEU A 206 -4.97 -8.11 1.22
N TYR A 207 -4.79 -7.81 2.52
CA TYR A 207 -5.72 -8.14 3.59
C TYR A 207 -6.44 -6.86 4.05
N LYS A 208 -7.76 -6.82 3.93
CA LYS A 208 -8.58 -5.64 4.25
C LYS A 208 -9.10 -5.61 5.69
N GLY A 209 -8.74 -6.59 6.51
CA GLY A 209 -9.12 -6.71 7.93
C GLY A 209 -9.05 -8.15 8.42
N ALA A 210 -9.14 -8.35 9.73
CA ALA A 210 -9.05 -9.65 10.39
C ALA A 210 -7.86 -10.52 9.88
N PHE A 211 -6.72 -9.88 9.56
CA PHE A 211 -5.56 -10.52 8.95
C PHE A 211 -4.88 -11.53 9.91
N PRO A 212 -4.14 -12.55 9.38
CA PRO A 212 -3.54 -13.64 10.15
C PRO A 212 -2.61 -13.19 11.29
N ALA A 213 -2.46 -14.04 12.33
CA ALA A 213 -1.68 -13.72 13.54
C ALA A 213 -0.17 -13.51 13.28
N ARG A 214 0.35 -13.98 12.14
CA ARG A 214 1.73 -13.72 11.71
C ARG A 214 2.02 -12.23 11.44
N TYR A 215 1.01 -11.44 11.11
CA TYR A 215 1.13 -10.00 10.90
C TYR A 215 0.73 -9.21 12.14
N GLY A 216 1.42 -8.12 12.42
CA GLY A 216 1.14 -7.25 13.56
C GLY A 216 1.63 -5.83 13.37
N GLY A 217 1.41 -4.98 14.40
CA GLY A 217 1.95 -3.63 14.45
C GLY A 217 1.18 -2.56 13.67
N ARG A 218 0.02 -2.90 13.07
CA ARG A 218 -0.86 -1.97 12.35
C ARG A 218 -2.33 -2.28 12.60
N LEU A 219 -3.23 -1.30 12.30
CA LEU A 219 -4.64 -1.36 12.69
C LEU A 219 -5.59 -1.73 11.55
N SER A 220 -5.30 -1.38 10.28
CA SER A 220 -6.31 -1.45 9.21
C SER A 220 -6.13 -2.63 8.28
N GLY A 221 -5.06 -2.67 7.50
CA GLY A 221 -4.82 -3.69 6.49
C GLY A 221 -3.36 -4.14 6.41
N VAL A 222 -3.10 -5.13 5.53
CA VAL A 222 -1.74 -5.58 5.20
C VAL A 222 -1.62 -5.65 3.69
N ILE A 223 -0.56 -5.07 3.15
CA ILE A 223 -0.14 -5.17 1.75
C ILE A 223 1.21 -5.89 1.77
N ASP A 224 1.22 -7.17 1.41
CA ASP A 224 2.43 -8.00 1.38
C ASP A 224 2.83 -8.25 -0.08
N MET A 225 3.92 -7.60 -0.50
CA MET A 225 4.44 -7.68 -1.86
C MET A 225 5.62 -8.65 -1.91
N ILE A 226 5.53 -9.60 -2.83
CA ILE A 226 6.58 -10.58 -3.07
C ILE A 226 7.33 -10.17 -4.34
N GLY A 227 8.62 -9.89 -4.17
CA GLY A 227 9.53 -9.60 -5.27
C GLY A 227 9.82 -10.85 -6.10
N ARG A 228 10.09 -10.66 -7.39
CA ARG A 228 10.52 -11.73 -8.30
C ARG A 228 11.85 -12.33 -7.82
N THR A 229 12.02 -13.63 -7.93
CA THR A 229 13.29 -14.30 -7.59
C THR A 229 14.26 -14.34 -8.77
N GLY A 230 13.77 -14.01 -9.96
CA GLY A 230 14.50 -14.09 -11.20
C GLY A 230 14.63 -15.51 -11.77
N SER A 231 15.07 -15.59 -13.01
CA SER A 231 15.27 -16.86 -13.72
C SER A 231 16.51 -17.59 -13.23
N PHE A 232 16.43 -18.91 -13.11
CA PHE A 232 17.57 -19.78 -12.77
C PHE A 232 18.22 -20.44 -14.00
N ASN A 233 17.58 -20.36 -15.17
CA ASN A 233 17.98 -21.09 -16.36
C ASN A 233 18.46 -20.22 -17.51
N GLU A 234 17.85 -19.08 -17.74
CA GLU A 234 18.12 -18.22 -18.88
C GLU A 234 18.19 -16.74 -18.49
N ILE A 235 18.98 -15.97 -19.18
CA ILE A 235 19.02 -14.50 -19.01
C ILE A 235 17.73 -13.95 -19.57
N LYS A 236 17.06 -13.11 -18.79
CA LYS A 236 15.88 -12.36 -19.20
C LYS A 236 16.11 -10.89 -18.92
N GLY A 237 15.62 -10.05 -19.81
CA GLY A 237 15.70 -8.62 -19.62
C GLY A 237 14.46 -7.92 -20.12
N GLN A 238 14.21 -6.74 -19.56
CA GLN A 238 13.18 -5.84 -20.08
C GLN A 238 13.60 -4.39 -19.90
N VAL A 239 13.19 -3.56 -20.84
CA VAL A 239 13.32 -2.11 -20.77
C VAL A 239 11.95 -1.49 -21.02
N SER A 240 11.67 -0.38 -20.35
CA SER A 240 10.41 0.36 -20.51
C SER A 240 10.65 1.86 -20.43
N ALA A 241 9.84 2.62 -21.14
CA ALA A 241 9.81 4.07 -21.08
C ALA A 241 8.40 4.59 -21.29
N ASN A 242 8.07 5.71 -20.65
CA ASN A 242 6.83 6.46 -20.81
C ASN A 242 7.14 7.97 -20.84
N LEU A 243 6.11 8.84 -20.77
CA LEU A 243 6.31 10.30 -20.82
C LEU A 243 6.93 10.90 -19.56
N LEU A 244 7.15 10.11 -18.50
CA LEU A 244 7.62 10.58 -17.19
C LEU A 244 8.91 9.90 -16.74
N SER A 245 9.04 8.59 -17.00
CA SER A 245 10.10 7.75 -16.45
C SER A 245 10.60 6.74 -17.46
N ALA A 246 11.82 6.24 -17.22
CA ALA A 246 12.37 5.08 -17.90
C ALA A 246 12.91 4.09 -16.87
N GLY A 247 12.86 2.81 -17.22
CA GLY A 247 13.31 1.75 -16.33
C GLY A 247 13.58 0.44 -17.05
N GLY A 248 14.01 -0.54 -16.27
CA GLY A 248 14.23 -1.88 -16.80
C GLY A 248 14.57 -2.87 -15.70
N SER A 249 14.68 -4.12 -16.09
CA SER A 249 15.20 -5.18 -15.22
C SER A 249 15.97 -6.21 -16.02
N ILE A 250 16.92 -6.86 -15.33
CA ILE A 250 17.69 -7.98 -15.86
C ILE A 250 17.74 -9.11 -14.83
N GLU A 251 17.63 -10.34 -15.31
CA GLU A 251 17.71 -11.57 -14.55
C GLU A 251 18.88 -12.39 -15.08
N ILE A 252 19.82 -12.70 -14.20
CA ILE A 252 21.08 -13.38 -14.55
C ILE A 252 21.19 -14.66 -13.75
N PRO A 253 20.99 -15.85 -14.38
CA PRO A 253 21.21 -17.13 -13.75
C PRO A 253 22.72 -17.48 -13.68
N PHE A 254 23.09 -18.24 -12.65
CA PHE A 254 24.43 -18.80 -12.54
C PHE A 254 24.35 -20.24 -12.04
N LYS A 255 24.89 -21.18 -12.84
CA LYS A 255 24.95 -22.62 -12.53
C LYS A 255 23.61 -23.25 -12.11
N ASN A 256 22.47 -22.73 -12.58
CA ASN A 256 21.10 -23.16 -12.24
C ASN A 256 20.80 -23.19 -10.71
N LYS A 257 21.67 -22.59 -9.91
CA LYS A 257 21.53 -22.50 -8.45
C LYS A 257 21.38 -21.09 -7.93
N PHE A 258 21.87 -20.12 -8.67
CA PHE A 258 21.79 -18.71 -8.34
C PHE A 258 20.97 -17.97 -9.39
N SER A 259 20.26 -16.96 -8.95
CA SER A 259 19.63 -15.97 -9.80
C SER A 259 19.85 -14.58 -9.22
N LEU A 260 20.32 -13.64 -10.01
CA LEU A 260 20.42 -12.25 -9.66
C LEU A 260 19.41 -11.45 -10.47
N LEU A 261 18.43 -10.84 -9.81
CA LEU A 261 17.54 -9.84 -10.36
C LEU A 261 18.05 -8.45 -10.02
N ILE A 262 18.14 -7.58 -11.01
CA ILE A 262 18.36 -6.14 -10.83
C ILE A 262 17.24 -5.41 -11.57
N ALA A 263 16.57 -4.49 -10.92
CA ALA A 263 15.55 -3.65 -11.54
C ALA A 263 15.73 -2.20 -11.09
N GLY A 264 15.58 -1.27 -12.02
CA GLY A 264 15.68 0.16 -11.75
C GLY A 264 14.65 0.95 -12.55
N ARG A 265 14.22 2.07 -11.98
CA ARG A 265 13.34 3.06 -12.60
C ARG A 265 13.75 4.44 -12.14
N ARG A 266 13.74 5.42 -13.05
CA ARG A 266 13.98 6.84 -12.73
C ARG A 266 13.06 7.73 -13.56
N SER A 267 12.51 8.76 -12.94
CA SER A 267 11.89 9.87 -13.69
C SER A 267 12.99 10.75 -14.32
N PHE A 268 12.67 11.35 -15.44
CA PHE A 268 13.58 12.29 -16.14
C PHE A 268 13.02 13.72 -16.19
N THR A 269 12.13 14.04 -15.26
CA THR A 269 11.42 15.31 -15.15
C THR A 269 12.32 16.50 -14.82
N ASP A 270 13.47 16.23 -14.22
CA ASP A 270 14.55 17.21 -13.99
C ASP A 270 15.40 17.49 -15.26
N LEU A 271 15.41 16.56 -16.23
CA LEU A 271 16.17 16.66 -17.46
C LEU A 271 15.33 17.17 -18.63
N LEU A 272 14.07 16.71 -18.71
CA LEU A 272 13.11 16.99 -19.77
C LEU A 272 11.80 17.45 -19.16
N LYS A 273 11.53 18.73 -19.25
CA LYS A 273 10.23 19.31 -18.89
C LYS A 273 9.23 18.93 -19.96
N THR A 274 8.54 17.82 -19.77
CA THR A 274 7.46 17.38 -20.66
C THR A 274 6.19 18.16 -20.36
N SER A 275 5.35 18.44 -21.37
CA SER A 275 4.02 19.05 -21.16
C SER A 275 3.14 18.22 -20.19
N PHE A 276 3.45 16.95 -20.02
CA PHE A 276 2.84 16.08 -19.02
C PHE A 276 3.27 16.46 -17.59
N PHE A 277 4.57 16.70 -17.38
CA PHE A 277 5.11 17.13 -16.09
C PHE A 277 4.62 18.54 -15.71
N GLU A 278 4.64 19.49 -16.66
CA GLU A 278 4.10 20.84 -16.45
C GLU A 278 2.63 20.79 -16.01
N LYS A 279 1.79 19.97 -16.67
CA LYS A 279 0.39 19.79 -16.25
C LYS A 279 0.24 19.17 -14.87
N LEU A 280 1.12 18.22 -14.49
CA LEU A 280 1.14 17.66 -13.16
C LEU A 280 1.52 18.69 -12.11
N PHE A 281 2.48 19.57 -12.44
CA PHE A 281 3.03 20.53 -11.50
C PHE A 281 2.17 21.77 -11.34
N ASN A 282 1.67 22.36 -12.44
CA ASN A 282 0.83 23.57 -12.44
C ASN A 282 -0.52 23.39 -11.72
N GLN A 283 -0.84 22.16 -11.29
CA GLN A 283 -1.98 21.90 -10.41
C GLN A 283 -1.71 22.22 -8.95
N PHE A 284 -0.43 22.34 -8.59
CA PHE A 284 0.01 22.79 -7.27
C PHE A 284 0.23 24.30 -7.22
N GLU A 285 0.27 24.98 -8.37
CA GLU A 285 0.32 26.42 -8.45
C GLU A 285 -1.10 27.02 -8.38
N ASP A 286 -1.21 27.98 -7.52
CA ASP A 286 -2.42 28.73 -7.21
C ASP A 286 -2.99 29.46 -8.43
N ASP A 287 -4.30 29.30 -8.67
CA ASP A 287 -5.09 30.19 -9.53
C ASP A 287 -5.43 31.48 -8.75
N SER A 288 -4.53 31.90 -7.84
CA SER A 288 -4.60 33.19 -7.15
C SER A 288 -4.34 34.29 -8.16
N GLY A 289 -5.35 34.56 -8.98
CA GLY A 289 -5.34 35.65 -9.90
C GLY A 289 -5.00 36.97 -9.21
N ASN A 290 -3.84 37.47 -9.49
CA ASN A 290 -3.36 38.83 -9.46
C ASN A 290 -1.87 39.01 -9.16
N ILE A 291 -1.04 37.97 -9.35
CA ILE A 291 0.39 38.18 -9.48
C ILE A 291 0.77 37.80 -10.92
N GLU A 292 0.37 38.63 -11.83
CA GLU A 292 0.55 38.49 -13.30
C GLU A 292 2.02 38.56 -13.78
N GLU A 293 3.01 38.59 -12.90
CA GLU A 293 4.42 38.83 -13.32
C GLU A 293 5.48 38.12 -12.47
N LEU A 294 5.19 37.00 -11.81
CA LEU A 294 6.27 36.13 -11.35
C LEU A 294 6.63 35.21 -12.54
N GLU A 295 7.89 35.19 -12.92
CA GLU A 295 8.40 34.24 -13.93
C GLU A 295 7.89 32.84 -13.58
N GLU A 296 7.36 32.13 -14.59
CA GLU A 296 6.84 30.75 -14.48
C GLU A 296 7.90 29.86 -13.79
N PHE A 297 7.73 29.64 -12.49
CA PHE A 297 8.66 28.89 -11.68
C PHE A 297 8.31 27.40 -11.76
N VAL A 298 9.13 26.62 -12.47
CA VAL A 298 8.97 25.15 -12.52
C VAL A 298 10.07 24.52 -11.67
N PRO A 299 9.74 23.91 -10.51
CA PRO A 299 10.73 23.27 -9.66
C PRO A 299 11.40 22.09 -10.35
N SER A 300 12.57 21.74 -9.85
CA SER A 300 13.27 20.52 -10.24
C SER A 300 12.81 19.36 -9.39
N PHE A 301 12.27 18.34 -10.01
CA PHE A 301 11.80 17.12 -9.34
C PHE A 301 12.31 15.88 -10.05
N ASN A 302 12.75 14.90 -9.27
CA ASN A 302 13.00 13.56 -9.77
C ASN A 302 12.77 12.51 -8.68
N PHE A 303 12.44 11.29 -9.13
CA PHE A 303 12.41 10.12 -8.26
C PHE A 303 13.14 8.94 -8.91
N PHE A 304 13.56 7.99 -8.10
CA PHE A 304 14.07 6.72 -8.58
C PHE A 304 13.75 5.58 -7.62
N ASP A 305 13.67 4.36 -8.20
CA ASP A 305 13.61 3.08 -7.48
C ASP A 305 14.70 2.16 -7.96
N PHE A 306 15.30 1.46 -7.03
CA PHE A 306 16.24 0.40 -7.31
C PHE A 306 15.91 -0.83 -6.46
N ASN A 307 15.82 -1.98 -7.12
CA ASN A 307 15.61 -3.27 -6.51
C ASN A 307 16.70 -4.23 -6.95
N SER A 308 17.25 -4.98 -6.02
CA SER A 308 18.15 -6.09 -6.32
C SER A 308 17.82 -7.29 -5.45
N LYS A 309 17.80 -8.49 -6.05
CA LYS A 309 17.54 -9.73 -5.32
C LYS A 309 18.45 -10.83 -5.80
N LEU A 310 19.29 -11.32 -4.89
CA LEU A 310 20.10 -12.51 -5.10
C LEU A 310 19.37 -13.71 -4.49
N SER A 311 19.08 -14.71 -5.30
CA SER A 311 18.42 -15.95 -4.90
C SER A 311 19.39 -17.13 -5.05
N TYR A 312 19.49 -17.98 -4.03
CA TYR A 312 20.35 -19.16 -4.02
C TYR A 312 19.58 -20.40 -3.59
N LYS A 313 19.63 -21.45 -4.42
CA LYS A 313 19.06 -22.77 -4.18
C LYS A 313 20.19 -23.77 -3.86
N PRO A 314 20.67 -23.89 -2.61
CA PRO A 314 21.70 -24.89 -2.26
C PRO A 314 21.18 -26.32 -2.44
N SER A 315 19.90 -26.54 -2.23
CA SER A 315 19.20 -27.81 -2.44
C SER A 315 17.75 -27.57 -2.89
N ASN A 316 17.04 -28.63 -3.30
CA ASN A 316 15.61 -28.54 -3.64
C ASN A 316 14.72 -28.20 -2.40
N LYS A 317 15.28 -28.26 -1.20
CA LYS A 317 14.58 -27.99 0.06
C LYS A 317 14.84 -26.58 0.59
N ASP A 318 15.85 -25.90 0.10
CA ASP A 318 16.32 -24.61 0.60
C ASP A 318 16.19 -23.53 -0.46
N LEU A 319 15.75 -22.35 -0.03
CA LEU A 319 15.87 -21.11 -0.79
C LEU A 319 16.39 -20.02 0.15
N ILE A 320 17.50 -19.41 -0.24
CA ILE A 320 18.12 -18.28 0.46
C ILE A 320 18.02 -17.08 -0.46
N THR A 321 17.53 -15.93 0.05
CA THR A 321 17.46 -14.71 -0.72
C THR A 321 18.02 -13.53 0.06
N PHE A 322 18.71 -12.64 -0.65
CA PHE A 322 19.11 -11.33 -0.21
C PHE A 322 18.42 -10.30 -1.08
N SER A 323 17.63 -9.42 -0.48
CA SER A 323 16.88 -8.37 -1.17
C SER A 323 17.39 -7.01 -0.74
N TYR A 324 17.54 -6.10 -1.70
CA TYR A 324 17.82 -4.68 -1.47
C TYR A 324 16.77 -3.85 -2.21
N TYR A 325 16.23 -2.84 -1.53
CA TYR A 325 15.29 -1.87 -2.07
C TYR A 325 15.67 -0.47 -1.67
N LYS A 326 15.65 0.45 -2.62
CA LYS A 326 15.78 1.89 -2.39
C LYS A 326 14.80 2.65 -3.27
N GLY A 327 13.99 3.53 -2.68
CA GLY A 327 13.15 4.50 -3.36
C GLY A 327 13.41 5.89 -2.79
N GLN A 328 13.58 6.90 -3.66
CA GLN A 328 13.88 8.27 -3.23
C GLN A 328 13.26 9.30 -4.17
N ASP A 329 12.77 10.38 -3.57
CA ASP A 329 12.34 11.60 -4.22
C ASP A 329 13.26 12.76 -3.86
N ASN A 330 13.50 13.64 -4.83
CA ASN A 330 14.19 14.91 -4.65
C ASN A 330 13.33 16.01 -5.26
N LEU A 331 13.08 17.06 -4.50
CA LEU A 331 12.35 18.25 -4.91
C LEU A 331 13.15 19.50 -4.52
N ASP A 332 13.50 20.29 -5.50
CA ASP A 332 14.19 21.57 -5.32
C ASP A 332 13.30 22.69 -5.88
N GLU A 333 12.74 23.51 -5.00
CA GLU A 333 11.96 24.70 -5.31
C GLU A 333 12.83 25.93 -5.00
N ILE A 334 13.44 26.53 -6.00
CA ILE A 334 14.32 27.69 -5.85
C ILE A 334 13.77 28.80 -6.73
N SER A 335 13.36 29.90 -6.12
CA SER A 335 12.94 31.12 -6.83
C SER A 335 13.59 32.36 -6.26
N SER A 336 13.89 33.32 -7.12
CA SER A 336 14.38 34.63 -6.74
C SER A 336 13.50 35.70 -7.42
N THR A 337 13.22 36.74 -6.68
CA THR A 337 12.43 37.87 -7.13
C THR A 337 13.26 39.13 -6.94
N ASP A 338 13.37 39.93 -8.00
CA ASP A 338 13.95 41.27 -7.96
C ASP A 338 12.93 42.23 -8.60
N ARG A 339 12.24 42.99 -7.77
CA ARG A 339 11.11 43.79 -8.19
C ARG A 339 11.21 45.23 -7.71
N LEU A 340 11.16 46.15 -8.64
CA LEU A 340 11.04 47.57 -8.37
C LEU A 340 9.58 47.99 -8.30
N ILE A 341 9.14 48.55 -7.19
CA ILE A 341 7.77 49.05 -6.96
C ILE A 341 7.80 50.56 -6.75
N TYR A 342 6.78 51.24 -7.23
CA TYR A 342 6.52 52.68 -7.06
C TYR A 342 5.30 52.81 -6.14
N PRO A 343 5.49 52.96 -4.82
CA PRO A 343 4.36 53.06 -3.89
C PRO A 343 3.67 54.40 -4.01
N ASP A 344 2.36 54.47 -3.83
CA ASP A 344 1.57 55.70 -3.87
C ASP A 344 1.91 56.65 -2.73
N ILE A 345 2.43 56.12 -1.62
CA ILE A 345 2.81 56.88 -0.41
C ILE A 345 4.17 56.36 0.07
N GLY A 346 5.14 57.25 0.33
CA GLY A 346 6.46 56.88 0.85
C GLY A 346 7.58 57.19 -0.14
N PRO A 347 8.65 56.41 -0.20
CA PRO A 347 9.76 56.56 -1.16
C PRO A 347 9.26 56.48 -2.60
N GLU A 348 9.87 57.25 -3.51
CA GLU A 348 9.54 57.24 -4.94
C GLU A 348 9.61 55.83 -5.53
N LYS A 349 10.55 55.02 -5.08
CA LYS A 349 10.76 53.63 -5.51
C LYS A 349 11.29 52.80 -4.38
N ILE A 350 10.89 51.53 -4.33
CA ILE A 350 11.46 50.52 -3.43
C ILE A 350 11.84 49.29 -4.25
N ASN A 351 12.93 48.63 -3.85
CA ASN A 351 13.33 47.39 -4.46
C ASN A 351 13.07 46.23 -3.48
N ILE A 352 12.41 45.19 -3.92
CA ILE A 352 12.12 43.97 -3.17
C ILE A 352 12.96 42.85 -3.74
N LEU A 353 13.94 42.39 -2.99
CA LEU A 353 14.74 41.22 -3.27
C LEU A 353 14.20 40.06 -2.42
N GLY A 354 13.71 39.03 -3.05
CA GLY A 354 13.16 37.85 -2.37
C GLY A 354 13.83 36.59 -2.90
N ASP A 355 14.36 35.75 -1.99
CA ASP A 355 14.86 34.44 -2.32
C ASP A 355 14.08 33.39 -1.52
N VAL A 356 13.58 32.38 -2.20
CA VAL A 356 12.94 31.20 -1.61
C VAL A 356 13.68 29.98 -2.09
N SER A 357 14.17 29.18 -1.15
CA SER A 357 14.80 27.88 -1.45
C SER A 357 14.19 26.83 -0.54
N LYS A 358 13.47 25.87 -1.13
CA LYS A 358 12.93 24.73 -0.40
C LYS A 358 13.49 23.46 -1.03
N ILE A 359 14.26 22.72 -0.26
CA ILE A 359 14.89 21.48 -0.68
C ILE A 359 14.30 20.35 0.14
N SER A 360 13.69 19.39 -0.54
CA SER A 360 13.05 18.24 0.11
C SER A 360 13.58 16.93 -0.47
N LYS A 361 13.93 15.99 0.42
CA LYS A 361 14.36 14.63 0.07
C LYS A 361 13.66 13.65 0.99
N TRP A 362 12.98 12.68 0.41
CA TRP A 362 12.31 11.63 1.19
C TRP A 362 12.40 10.28 0.48
N GLY A 363 12.21 9.20 1.24
CA GLY A 363 12.28 7.87 0.65
C GLY A 363 12.45 6.75 1.67
N ASN A 364 12.81 5.59 1.14
CA ASN A 364 13.11 4.39 1.92
C ASN A 364 14.41 3.74 1.43
N ASP A 365 15.09 3.07 2.37
CA ASP A 365 16.20 2.18 2.12
C ASP A 365 15.97 0.87 2.88
N GLY A 366 16.14 -0.29 2.26
CA GLY A 366 15.80 -1.55 2.90
C GLY A 366 16.64 -2.73 2.46
N TYR A 367 16.99 -3.59 3.42
CA TYR A 367 17.76 -4.82 3.23
C TYR A 367 16.99 -5.99 3.83
N GLY A 368 16.95 -7.11 3.12
CA GLY A 368 16.30 -8.32 3.57
C GLY A 368 17.18 -9.56 3.36
N PHE A 369 17.22 -10.42 4.35
CA PHE A 369 17.72 -11.77 4.25
C PHE A 369 16.60 -12.72 4.59
N LYS A 370 16.35 -13.72 3.73
CA LYS A 370 15.36 -14.76 3.97
C LYS A 370 16.00 -16.12 3.70
N TRP A 371 15.86 -17.02 4.66
CA TRP A 371 16.17 -18.44 4.49
C TRP A 371 14.94 -19.27 4.80
N SER A 372 14.51 -20.04 3.84
CA SER A 372 13.38 -20.95 3.95
C SER A 372 13.81 -22.37 3.67
N ARG A 373 13.32 -23.30 4.49
CA ARG A 373 13.69 -24.71 4.39
C ARG A 373 12.49 -25.62 4.63
N GLN A 374 12.35 -26.58 3.72
CA GLN A 374 11.49 -27.74 3.90
C GLN A 374 12.29 -28.90 4.49
N TRP A 375 12.14 -29.15 5.77
CA TRP A 375 12.85 -30.23 6.45
C TRP A 375 12.35 -31.61 6.03
N ASN A 376 11.03 -31.76 6.04
CA ASN A 376 10.30 -32.94 5.61
C ASN A 376 8.88 -32.52 5.18
N PRO A 377 8.02 -33.41 4.64
CA PRO A 377 6.68 -33.05 4.17
C PRO A 377 5.76 -32.41 5.22
N LYS A 378 6.11 -32.50 6.51
CA LYS A 378 5.32 -31.99 7.61
C LYS A 378 5.83 -30.69 8.20
N PHE A 379 7.12 -30.34 8.03
CA PHE A 379 7.75 -29.24 8.73
C PHE A 379 8.48 -28.31 7.78
N TYR A 380 8.07 -27.07 7.77
CA TYR A 380 8.62 -25.96 7.01
C TYR A 380 8.94 -24.79 7.93
N ASN A 381 10.02 -24.06 7.66
CA ASN A 381 10.35 -22.84 8.38
C ASN A 381 10.86 -21.74 7.45
N VAL A 382 10.71 -20.50 7.91
CA VAL A 382 11.29 -19.30 7.31
C VAL A 382 11.97 -18.46 8.39
N LEU A 383 13.23 -18.12 8.18
CA LEU A 383 13.93 -17.06 8.89
C LEU A 383 13.96 -15.83 7.99
N ASN A 384 13.42 -14.72 8.48
CA ASN A 384 13.45 -13.44 7.80
C ASN A 384 14.15 -12.43 8.71
N ILE A 385 15.20 -11.77 8.20
CA ILE A 385 15.89 -10.67 8.87
C ILE A 385 15.83 -9.48 7.93
N SER A 386 15.30 -8.37 8.39
CA SER A 386 15.16 -7.17 7.58
C SER A 386 15.60 -5.93 8.36
N TYR A 387 16.13 -4.97 7.64
CA TYR A 387 16.39 -3.61 8.08
C TYR A 387 15.71 -2.67 7.09
N SER A 388 15.04 -1.66 7.60
CA SER A 388 14.49 -0.59 6.78
C SER A 388 14.72 0.76 7.42
N GLU A 389 14.92 1.77 6.59
CA GLU A 389 15.04 3.17 6.98
C GLU A 389 14.12 4.02 6.10
N TYR A 390 13.26 4.76 6.72
CA TYR A 390 12.52 5.86 6.12
C TYR A 390 13.18 7.16 6.50
N PHE A 391 13.27 8.08 5.58
CA PHE A 391 13.74 9.43 5.83
C PHE A 391 12.87 10.47 5.11
N ASN A 392 12.69 11.62 5.77
CA ASN A 392 12.07 12.80 5.18
C ASN A 392 12.84 14.03 5.71
N ASN A 393 13.58 14.67 4.83
CA ASN A 393 14.40 15.83 5.14
C ASN A 393 13.92 17.01 4.32
N ARG A 394 13.59 18.11 4.98
CA ARG A 394 13.15 19.35 4.36
C ARG A 394 13.93 20.52 4.95
N ASP A 395 14.44 21.39 4.09
CA ASP A 395 15.16 22.62 4.40
C ASP A 395 14.51 23.77 3.63
N ASP A 396 13.76 24.62 4.32
CA ASP A 396 13.06 25.78 3.76
C ASP A 396 13.78 27.05 4.20
N ASN A 397 14.29 27.81 3.24
CA ASN A 397 14.96 29.09 3.46
C ASN A 397 14.20 30.20 2.75
N TYR A 398 13.86 31.23 3.48
CA TYR A 398 13.19 32.41 2.98
C TYR A 398 14.04 33.63 3.32
N SER A 399 14.31 34.49 2.34
CA SER A 399 14.99 35.75 2.53
C SER A 399 14.21 36.85 1.77
N VAL A 400 13.86 37.92 2.48
CA VAL A 400 13.22 39.08 1.86
C VAL A 400 13.95 40.32 2.32
N ASN A 401 14.52 41.04 1.38
CA ASN A 401 15.16 42.34 1.59
C ASN A 401 14.41 43.42 0.83
N VAL A 402 13.97 44.46 1.54
CA VAL A 402 13.29 45.61 0.95
C VAL A 402 14.18 46.84 1.19
N ASN A 403 14.67 47.45 0.13
CA ASN A 403 15.53 48.61 0.19
C ASN A 403 15.03 49.79 -0.68
N ILE A 404 15.51 50.98 -0.40
CA ILE A 404 15.29 52.17 -1.23
C ILE A 404 16.47 52.25 -2.19
N PRO A 405 16.26 52.07 -3.51
CA PRO A 405 17.32 52.19 -4.51
C PRO A 405 18.08 53.50 -4.38
N ASP A 406 19.35 53.48 -4.70
CA ASP A 406 20.26 54.63 -4.64
C ASP A 406 20.48 55.20 -3.24
N THR A 407 20.08 54.46 -2.19
CA THR A 407 20.37 54.79 -0.78
C THR A 407 20.86 53.55 -0.04
N ASP A 408 21.53 53.76 1.10
CA ASP A 408 21.90 52.63 2.00
C ASP A 408 20.77 52.22 2.95
N SER A 409 19.53 52.67 2.68
CA SER A 409 18.41 52.46 3.56
C SER A 409 17.69 51.15 3.28
N THR A 410 17.74 50.21 4.22
CA THR A 410 16.96 48.99 4.23
C THR A 410 15.66 49.19 5.05
N ILE A 411 14.53 48.97 4.41
CA ILE A 411 13.20 49.04 5.05
C ILE A 411 12.90 47.74 5.83
N LEU A 412 13.25 46.57 5.25
CA LEU A 412 13.03 45.27 5.83
C LEU A 412 14.15 44.32 5.44
N ASP A 413 14.74 43.62 6.38
CA ASP A 413 15.57 42.44 6.17
C ASP A 413 15.00 41.30 6.99
N PHE A 414 14.35 40.37 6.33
CA PHE A 414 13.70 39.23 6.95
C PHE A 414 14.34 37.95 6.43
N LYS A 415 14.76 37.09 7.35
CA LYS A 415 15.29 35.75 7.04
C LYS A 415 14.59 34.73 7.94
N LEU A 416 14.18 33.62 7.34
CA LEU A 416 13.58 32.50 8.04
C LEU A 416 14.10 31.20 7.48
N LYS A 417 14.67 30.37 8.35
CA LYS A 417 15.11 29.02 8.00
C LYS A 417 14.34 28.00 8.82
N LEU A 418 13.73 27.03 8.15
CA LEU A 418 13.00 25.93 8.78
C LEU A 418 13.62 24.61 8.35
N ILE A 419 14.10 23.82 9.29
CA ILE A 419 14.65 22.49 9.05
C ILE A 419 13.73 21.47 9.70
N GLN A 420 13.24 20.53 8.92
CA GLN A 420 12.45 19.40 9.38
C GLN A 420 13.11 18.10 8.94
N LYS A 421 13.33 17.18 9.89
CA LYS A 421 13.86 15.84 9.63
C LYS A 421 13.05 14.82 10.40
N ASN A 422 12.67 13.73 9.72
CA ASN A 422 11.99 12.62 10.36
C ASN A 422 12.54 11.29 9.78
N ASN A 423 13.15 10.48 10.62
CA ASN A 423 13.68 9.18 10.25
C ASN A 423 13.03 8.08 11.08
N VAL A 424 12.76 6.95 10.44
CA VAL A 424 12.30 5.72 11.09
C VAL A 424 13.22 4.58 10.68
N LYS A 425 13.92 3.98 11.64
CA LYS A 425 14.78 2.81 11.45
C LYS A 425 14.12 1.61 12.11
N ASP A 426 14.01 0.52 11.38
CA ASP A 426 13.37 -0.71 11.85
C ASP A 426 14.26 -1.92 11.53
N PHE A 427 14.72 -2.60 12.56
CA PHE A 427 15.37 -3.91 12.45
C PHE A 427 14.40 -4.98 12.91
N THR A 428 14.06 -5.93 12.05
CA THR A 428 13.16 -7.03 12.37
C THR A 428 13.84 -8.38 12.10
N ALA A 429 13.82 -9.27 13.08
CA ALA A 429 14.19 -10.67 12.93
C ALA A 429 12.96 -11.53 13.26
N ARG A 430 12.49 -12.33 12.29
CA ARG A 430 11.30 -13.17 12.41
C ARG A 430 11.62 -14.62 12.02
N TYR A 431 11.17 -15.54 12.83
CA TYR A 431 11.26 -16.98 12.58
C TYR A 431 9.86 -17.58 12.59
N ASP A 432 9.40 -18.04 11.45
CA ASP A 432 8.09 -18.63 11.23
C ASP A 432 8.22 -20.12 10.98
N CYS A 433 7.33 -20.91 11.58
CA CYS A 433 7.27 -22.35 11.41
C CYS A 433 5.86 -22.78 11.02
N GLU A 434 5.77 -23.75 10.13
CA GLU A 434 4.54 -24.44 9.78
C GLU A 434 4.72 -25.94 9.98
N PHE A 435 3.79 -26.54 10.70
CA PHE A 435 3.76 -27.98 10.96
C PHE A 435 2.43 -28.56 10.48
N VAL A 436 2.48 -29.39 9.43
CA VAL A 436 1.32 -30.07 8.88
C VAL A 436 0.96 -31.27 9.74
N LEU A 437 -0.24 -31.23 10.32
CA LEU A 437 -0.84 -32.28 11.12
C LEU A 437 -1.59 -33.27 10.22
N ARG A 438 -2.39 -34.14 10.83
CA ARG A 438 -3.24 -35.07 10.08
C ARG A 438 -4.39 -34.36 9.39
N LYS A 439 -4.86 -34.92 8.27
CA LYS A 439 -6.03 -34.46 7.50
C LYS A 439 -5.95 -32.97 7.11
N ASN A 440 -4.81 -32.53 6.62
CA ASN A 440 -4.57 -31.12 6.22
C ASN A 440 -4.75 -30.05 7.30
N ASN A 441 -4.83 -30.43 8.57
CA ASN A 441 -4.73 -29.47 9.64
C ASN A 441 -3.29 -29.01 9.76
N ASN A 442 -3.05 -27.75 10.02
CA ASN A 442 -1.68 -27.25 10.25
C ASN A 442 -1.63 -26.32 11.47
N LEU A 443 -0.45 -26.28 12.05
CA LEU A 443 -0.08 -25.40 13.14
C LEU A 443 0.98 -24.43 12.61
N GLU A 444 0.70 -23.14 12.69
CA GLU A 444 1.64 -22.07 12.38
C GLU A 444 2.06 -21.40 13.68
N PHE A 445 3.35 -21.20 13.88
CA PHE A 445 3.86 -20.48 15.05
C PHE A 445 5.13 -19.73 14.69
N GLY A 446 5.39 -18.64 15.40
CA GLY A 446 6.58 -17.87 15.14
C GLY A 446 6.93 -16.90 16.25
N LEU A 447 8.18 -16.44 16.17
CA LEU A 447 8.79 -15.44 17.03
C LEU A 447 9.26 -14.27 16.18
N GLU A 448 9.08 -13.06 16.67
CA GLU A 448 9.54 -11.85 16.01
C GLU A 448 10.13 -10.88 17.03
N TYR A 449 11.30 -10.39 16.75
CA TYR A 449 11.95 -9.29 17.43
C TYR A 449 12.02 -8.10 16.50
N THR A 450 11.52 -6.95 16.95
CA THR A 450 11.64 -5.69 16.22
C THR A 450 12.28 -4.64 17.12
N LYS A 451 13.34 -3.97 16.63
CA LYS A 451 13.87 -2.74 17.19
C LYS A 451 13.50 -1.59 16.28
N SER A 452 12.74 -0.63 16.77
CA SER A 452 12.36 0.58 16.04
C SER A 452 12.98 1.80 16.70
N SER A 453 13.63 2.66 15.89
CA SER A 453 14.18 3.95 16.29
C SER A 453 13.50 5.04 15.46
N VAL A 454 13.00 6.08 16.12
CA VAL A 454 12.33 7.20 15.45
C VAL A 454 12.91 8.49 15.96
N ASP A 455 13.47 9.29 15.06
CA ASP A 455 13.91 10.65 15.33
C ASP A 455 13.08 11.66 14.54
N TYR A 456 12.68 12.74 15.20
CA TYR A 456 12.01 13.87 14.60
C TYR A 456 12.58 15.17 15.12
N THR A 457 12.98 16.03 14.19
CA THR A 457 13.57 17.35 14.52
C THR A 457 12.87 18.41 13.68
N PHE A 458 12.42 19.47 14.33
CA PHE A 458 11.91 20.67 13.70
C PHE A 458 12.57 21.89 14.35
N VAL A 459 13.41 22.57 13.57
CA VAL A 459 14.26 23.68 14.03
C VAL A 459 13.95 24.92 13.21
N ARG A 460 13.96 26.07 13.84
CA ARG A 460 13.85 27.40 13.24
C ARG A 460 15.15 28.17 13.46
N ASP A 461 15.65 28.79 12.39
CA ASP A 461 16.83 29.67 12.38
C ASP A 461 18.07 29.02 13.03
N ASP A 462 18.28 27.73 12.78
CA ASP A 462 19.39 26.87 13.27
C ASP A 462 19.56 26.81 14.80
N THR A 463 18.81 27.59 15.57
CA THR A 463 18.97 27.75 17.02
C THR A 463 17.73 27.45 17.85
N LEU A 464 16.55 27.74 17.32
CA LEU A 464 15.30 27.52 18.04
C LEU A 464 14.74 26.12 17.75
N ASN A 465 14.98 25.20 18.66
CA ASN A 465 14.37 23.87 18.61
C ASN A 465 12.87 23.96 18.93
N LEU A 466 12.03 23.83 17.92
CA LEU A 466 10.57 23.80 18.07
C LEU A 466 10.11 22.42 18.58
N ILE A 467 10.67 21.36 17.99
CA ILE A 467 10.39 19.97 18.35
C ILE A 467 11.65 19.14 18.11
N THR A 468 12.08 18.39 19.11
CA THR A 468 13.12 17.38 18.96
C THR A 468 12.73 16.16 19.79
N THR A 469 12.70 15.00 19.16
CA THR A 469 12.48 13.73 19.82
C THR A 469 13.33 12.65 19.18
N ASP A 470 13.94 11.82 19.99
CA ASP A 470 14.71 10.65 19.63
C ASP A 470 14.24 9.50 20.52
N GLN A 471 13.69 8.45 19.93
CA GLN A 471 13.02 7.39 20.66
C GLN A 471 13.41 6.01 20.10
N ASP A 472 13.78 5.12 20.99
CA ASP A 472 14.03 3.71 20.71
C ASP A 472 13.00 2.82 21.39
N SER A 473 12.60 1.73 20.71
CA SER A 473 11.76 0.71 21.33
C SER A 473 12.12 -0.69 20.83
N LYS A 474 11.81 -1.68 21.66
CA LYS A 474 11.91 -3.10 21.31
C LYS A 474 10.56 -3.77 21.48
N LEU A 475 10.16 -4.51 20.47
CA LEU A 475 8.93 -5.29 20.47
C LEU A 475 9.27 -6.77 20.30
N TYR A 476 8.92 -7.56 21.30
CA TYR A 476 9.01 -9.03 21.25
C TYR A 476 7.61 -9.58 20.98
N SER A 477 7.44 -10.23 19.84
CA SER A 477 6.16 -10.80 19.44
C SER A 477 6.27 -12.31 19.29
N TYR A 478 5.18 -13.00 19.61
CA TYR A 478 5.04 -14.43 19.39
C TYR A 478 3.62 -14.73 18.95
N TYR A 479 3.45 -15.69 18.07
CA TYR A 479 2.12 -16.08 17.62
C TYR A 479 1.99 -17.60 17.50
N LEU A 480 0.74 -18.05 17.60
CA LEU A 480 0.32 -19.41 17.36
C LEU A 480 -1.01 -19.37 16.62
N SER A 481 -1.12 -20.14 15.54
CA SER A 481 -2.36 -20.33 14.78
C SER A 481 -2.60 -21.80 14.51
N TYR A 482 -3.82 -22.23 14.69
CA TYR A 482 -4.27 -23.57 14.34
C TYR A 482 -5.29 -23.49 13.21
N ASN A 483 -5.04 -24.20 12.11
CA ASN A 483 -5.90 -24.27 10.94
C ASN A 483 -6.57 -25.64 10.90
N LEU A 484 -7.89 -25.67 11.09
CA LEU A 484 -8.72 -26.84 11.00
C LEU A 484 -9.28 -26.96 9.60
N ASN A 485 -8.77 -27.90 8.81
CA ASN A 485 -9.20 -28.18 7.43
C ASN A 485 -9.75 -29.60 7.24
N SER A 486 -9.80 -30.39 8.34
CA SER A 486 -10.19 -31.80 8.32
C SER A 486 -11.70 -32.05 8.30
N VAL A 487 -12.50 -31.02 8.52
CA VAL A 487 -13.96 -31.11 8.49
C VAL A 487 -14.45 -30.75 7.10
N LYS A 488 -15.26 -31.61 6.51
CA LYS A 488 -15.82 -31.38 5.17
C LYS A 488 -16.53 -30.02 5.09
N ASN A 489 -16.28 -29.27 4.05
CA ASN A 489 -16.88 -27.96 3.80
C ASN A 489 -16.57 -26.87 4.85
N LEU A 490 -15.78 -27.11 5.87
CA LEU A 490 -15.51 -26.19 6.95
C LEU A 490 -14.01 -25.97 7.13
N LYS A 491 -13.55 -24.72 7.07
CA LYS A 491 -12.20 -24.30 7.43
C LYS A 491 -12.30 -23.31 8.57
N ILE A 492 -11.55 -23.54 9.63
CA ILE A 492 -11.46 -22.63 10.78
C ILE A 492 -10.00 -22.33 11.04
N LYS A 493 -9.66 -21.06 11.17
CA LYS A 493 -8.33 -20.61 11.62
C LYS A 493 -8.49 -19.87 12.95
N LEU A 494 -7.84 -20.38 13.99
CA LEU A 494 -7.78 -19.73 15.29
C LEU A 494 -6.35 -19.30 15.56
N GLY A 495 -6.15 -18.05 15.92
CA GLY A 495 -4.83 -17.48 16.15
C GLY A 495 -4.76 -16.61 17.40
N MET A 496 -3.59 -16.54 17.99
CA MET A 496 -3.26 -15.63 19.07
C MET A 496 -1.88 -15.04 18.80
N ARG A 497 -1.75 -13.72 18.88
CA ARG A 497 -0.47 -13.02 18.88
C ARG A 497 -0.29 -12.30 20.22
N GLY A 498 0.85 -12.50 20.86
CA GLY A 498 1.29 -11.72 22.01
C GLY A 498 2.39 -10.76 21.60
N ASN A 499 2.39 -9.57 22.17
CA ASN A 499 3.38 -8.53 21.96
C ASN A 499 3.83 -7.99 23.32
N SER A 500 5.12 -8.07 23.63
CA SER A 500 5.74 -7.46 24.79
C SER A 500 6.49 -6.22 24.34
N TYR A 501 6.02 -5.04 24.76
CA TYR A 501 6.56 -3.76 24.34
C TYR A 501 7.37 -3.13 25.47
N ASP A 502 8.67 -2.94 25.25
CA ASP A 502 9.59 -2.50 26.30
C ASP A 502 9.42 -1.05 26.71
N PHE A 503 8.97 -0.17 25.80
CA PHE A 503 8.84 1.26 26.04
C PHE A 503 7.91 1.56 27.23
N ASN A 504 6.80 0.85 27.34
CA ASN A 504 5.86 0.98 28.47
C ASN A 504 5.76 -0.29 29.34
N LYS A 505 6.60 -1.32 29.08
CA LYS A 505 6.70 -2.59 29.84
C LYS A 505 5.36 -3.34 29.94
N LYS A 506 4.51 -3.26 28.91
CA LYS A 506 3.19 -3.92 28.87
C LYS A 506 3.12 -5.02 27.82
N ASN A 507 2.23 -5.98 28.07
CA ASN A 507 1.92 -7.07 27.14
C ASN A 507 0.55 -6.82 26.51
N TYR A 508 0.47 -7.07 25.18
CA TYR A 508 -0.73 -6.87 24.36
C TYR A 508 -1.08 -8.16 23.65
N PHE A 509 -2.33 -8.62 23.78
CA PHE A 509 -2.79 -9.87 23.20
C PHE A 509 -3.81 -9.64 22.11
N SER A 510 -3.60 -10.28 20.96
CA SER A 510 -4.36 -10.13 19.73
C SER A 510 -4.98 -11.46 19.33
N PRO A 511 -6.16 -11.84 19.87
CA PRO A 511 -6.91 -12.99 19.40
C PRO A 511 -7.46 -12.76 17.99
N ARG A 512 -7.47 -13.82 17.19
CA ARG A 512 -7.96 -13.80 15.80
C ARG A 512 -8.68 -15.11 15.50
N ALA A 513 -9.73 -15.00 14.69
CA ALA A 513 -10.49 -16.16 14.23
C ALA A 513 -11.02 -15.90 12.83
N SER A 514 -10.98 -16.90 11.99
CA SER A 514 -11.70 -16.90 10.73
C SER A 514 -12.40 -18.24 10.50
N LEU A 515 -13.52 -18.19 9.80
CA LEU A 515 -14.32 -19.34 9.44
C LEU A 515 -14.75 -19.20 7.98
N ASP A 516 -14.54 -20.26 7.21
CA ASP A 516 -15.07 -20.41 5.86
C ASP A 516 -15.90 -21.68 5.81
N TYR A 517 -17.19 -21.55 5.51
CA TYR A 517 -18.15 -22.66 5.43
C TYR A 517 -18.77 -22.74 4.03
N LYS A 518 -18.53 -23.83 3.35
CA LYS A 518 -19.10 -24.12 2.02
C LYS A 518 -20.51 -24.69 2.22
N ILE A 519 -21.52 -23.81 2.10
CA ILE A 519 -22.95 -24.18 2.26
C ILE A 519 -23.37 -25.08 1.11
N PHE A 520 -23.03 -24.67 -0.14
CA PHE A 520 -23.19 -25.41 -1.38
C PHE A 520 -21.87 -25.38 -2.14
N GLU A 521 -21.76 -26.14 -3.23
CA GLU A 521 -20.52 -26.17 -4.04
C GLU A 521 -20.09 -24.80 -4.53
N ASN A 522 -21.06 -23.92 -4.78
CA ASN A 522 -20.85 -22.57 -5.32
C ASN A 522 -21.13 -21.45 -4.31
N LEU A 523 -21.53 -21.75 -3.08
CA LEU A 523 -21.87 -20.76 -2.05
C LEU A 523 -21.07 -20.96 -0.77
N LYS A 524 -20.32 -19.94 -0.35
CA LYS A 524 -19.51 -19.94 0.88
C LYS A 524 -19.94 -18.81 1.83
N LEU A 525 -20.02 -19.13 3.10
CA LEU A 525 -20.12 -18.18 4.21
C LEU A 525 -18.72 -17.93 4.76
N LYS A 526 -18.39 -16.68 5.02
CA LYS A 526 -17.09 -16.26 5.56
C LYS A 526 -17.33 -15.42 6.82
N LEU A 527 -16.58 -15.69 7.90
CA LEU A 527 -16.59 -14.89 9.12
C LEU A 527 -15.16 -14.57 9.54
N GLY A 528 -14.93 -13.39 10.09
CA GLY A 528 -13.62 -12.95 10.56
C GLY A 528 -13.72 -12.09 11.81
N TYR A 529 -12.81 -12.33 12.73
CA TYR A 529 -12.60 -11.54 13.95
C TYR A 529 -11.11 -11.32 14.16
N GLY A 530 -10.70 -10.09 14.58
CA GLY A 530 -9.32 -9.84 14.92
C GLY A 530 -9.14 -8.60 15.78
N ALA A 531 -8.29 -8.73 16.81
CA ALA A 531 -7.78 -7.59 17.57
C ALA A 531 -6.36 -7.24 17.10
N HIS A 532 -6.07 -5.95 16.93
CA HIS A 532 -4.83 -5.44 16.35
C HIS A 532 -4.29 -4.27 17.18
N TYR A 533 -2.95 -4.12 17.23
CA TYR A 533 -2.29 -3.01 17.93
C TYR A 533 -1.26 -2.34 17.02
N GLN A 534 -1.05 -1.03 17.23
CA GLN A 534 -0.08 -0.22 16.50
C GLN A 534 0.85 0.50 17.48
N PHE A 535 2.17 0.34 17.28
CA PHE A 535 3.23 0.86 18.15
C PHE A 535 4.02 2.00 17.51
N VAL A 536 4.07 2.07 16.20
CA VAL A 536 4.68 3.17 15.42
C VAL A 536 3.55 3.88 14.69
N LYS A 537 3.36 5.18 14.94
CA LYS A 537 2.26 5.98 14.40
C LYS A 537 2.78 7.14 13.58
N MET A 538 2.16 7.42 12.45
CA MET A 538 2.29 8.70 11.79
C MET A 538 1.28 9.65 12.38
N ILE A 539 1.73 10.81 12.78
CA ILE A 539 0.91 11.88 13.34
C ILE A 539 0.58 12.82 12.19
N LEU A 540 -0.71 12.94 11.90
CA LEU A 540 -1.19 13.81 10.84
C LEU A 540 -1.29 15.24 11.36
N GLY A 541 -0.55 16.16 10.75
CA GLY A 541 -0.65 17.59 11.04
C GLY A 541 -1.93 18.16 10.47
N GLU A 542 -2.71 18.87 11.26
CA GLU A 542 -3.86 19.62 10.76
C GLU A 542 -3.43 21.05 10.44
N SER A 543 -3.43 21.41 9.16
CA SER A 543 -3.32 22.79 8.72
C SER A 543 -4.55 23.16 7.91
N VAL A 544 -5.09 24.37 8.15
CA VAL A 544 -6.22 24.93 7.38
C VAL A 544 -5.72 25.80 6.23
N THR A 545 -4.44 26.24 6.34
CA THR A 545 -3.85 27.25 5.46
C THR A 545 -2.56 26.81 4.78
N SER A 546 -2.03 25.63 5.08
CA SER A 546 -0.76 25.15 4.51
C SER A 546 -0.72 23.64 4.38
N SER A 547 0.26 23.11 3.65
CA SER A 547 0.50 21.67 3.51
C SER A 547 0.68 20.99 4.86
N SER A 548 0.06 19.82 5.05
CA SER A 548 0.16 19.01 6.26
C SER A 548 1.62 18.61 6.53
N ARG A 549 2.04 18.69 7.79
CA ARG A 549 3.36 18.25 8.25
C ARG A 549 3.23 16.96 9.02
N ASP A 550 3.12 15.85 8.29
CA ASP A 550 2.98 14.52 8.88
C ASP A 550 4.35 13.99 9.30
N PHE A 551 4.42 13.33 10.45
CA PHE A 551 5.66 12.77 10.98
C PHE A 551 5.43 11.51 11.82
N TRP A 552 6.41 10.60 11.82
CA TRP A 552 6.36 9.36 12.57
C TRP A 552 6.84 9.53 14.00
N LEU A 553 6.18 8.84 14.95
CA LEU A 553 6.56 8.72 16.35
C LEU A 553 6.33 7.31 16.88
N LEU A 554 7.05 6.96 17.96
CA LEU A 554 6.74 5.78 18.75
C LEU A 554 5.58 6.06 19.72
N ALA A 555 4.66 5.11 19.84
CA ALA A 555 3.62 5.18 20.85
C ALA A 555 4.21 4.90 22.24
N ASN A 556 4.24 5.90 23.12
CA ASN A 556 4.83 5.80 24.46
C ASN A 556 3.84 5.28 25.52
N GLY A 557 2.54 5.26 25.21
CA GLY A 557 1.48 4.83 26.11
C GLY A 557 0.92 5.93 26.99
N GLU A 558 1.49 7.14 26.93
CA GLU A 558 1.08 8.35 27.67
C GLU A 558 0.46 9.37 26.71
N ASP A 559 1.30 10.20 26.10
CA ASP A 559 0.88 11.24 25.16
C ASP A 559 0.41 10.64 23.82
N VAL A 560 1.21 9.74 23.26
CA VAL A 560 0.88 8.94 22.08
C VAL A 560 0.53 7.52 22.55
N LYS A 561 -0.74 7.24 22.69
CA LYS A 561 -1.22 5.94 23.17
C LYS A 561 -1.05 4.86 22.12
N ILE A 562 -0.85 3.60 22.58
CA ILE A 562 -0.84 2.44 21.68
C ILE A 562 -2.24 2.27 21.07
N GLY A 563 -2.32 2.40 19.74
CA GLY A 563 -3.56 2.21 19.01
C GLY A 563 -4.06 0.77 19.08
N LYS A 564 -5.38 0.60 19.16
CA LYS A 564 -6.03 -0.70 19.10
C LYS A 564 -7.18 -0.65 18.12
N ALA A 565 -7.35 -1.71 17.32
CA ALA A 565 -8.52 -1.92 16.48
C ALA A 565 -9.08 -3.32 16.70
N THR A 566 -10.41 -3.41 16.78
CA THR A 566 -11.12 -4.70 16.80
C THR A 566 -11.97 -4.80 15.54
N HIS A 567 -11.76 -5.84 14.74
CA HIS A 567 -12.45 -6.07 13.47
C HIS A 567 -13.43 -7.21 13.57
N TYR A 568 -14.62 -6.99 13.02
CA TYR A 568 -15.67 -7.98 12.80
C TYR A 568 -16.03 -7.95 11.32
N VAL A 569 -15.99 -9.09 10.67
CA VAL A 569 -16.29 -9.21 9.23
C VAL A 569 -17.18 -10.43 9.02
N ALA A 570 -18.20 -10.27 8.19
CA ALA A 570 -19.05 -11.36 7.75
C ALA A 570 -19.31 -11.21 6.24
N GLY A 571 -19.27 -12.31 5.50
CA GLY A 571 -19.44 -12.26 4.06
C GLY A 571 -19.97 -13.53 3.45
N ILE A 572 -20.51 -13.39 2.23
CA ILE A 572 -20.99 -14.49 1.40
C ILE A 572 -20.34 -14.37 0.03
N SER A 573 -19.80 -15.48 -0.45
CA SER A 573 -19.20 -15.59 -1.78
C SER A 573 -19.93 -16.63 -2.61
N TYR A 574 -20.48 -16.21 -3.74
CA TYR A 574 -21.11 -17.09 -4.71
C TYR A 574 -20.28 -17.16 -5.98
N GLU A 575 -19.95 -18.38 -6.41
CA GLU A 575 -19.13 -18.61 -7.59
C GLU A 575 -19.76 -19.69 -8.45
N ARG A 576 -20.09 -19.35 -9.70
CA ARG A 576 -20.62 -20.30 -10.67
C ARG A 576 -20.23 -19.89 -12.07
N ASP A 577 -19.76 -20.86 -12.85
CA ASP A 577 -19.30 -20.68 -14.22
C ASP A 577 -18.24 -19.54 -14.31
N ALA A 578 -18.56 -18.48 -15.03
CA ALA A 578 -17.68 -17.32 -15.21
C ALA A 578 -17.93 -16.18 -14.19
N TRP A 579 -18.85 -16.35 -13.24
CA TRP A 579 -19.26 -15.30 -12.32
C TRP A 579 -18.72 -15.53 -10.91
N LEU A 580 -18.27 -14.46 -10.29
CA LEU A 580 -18.02 -14.36 -8.85
C LEU A 580 -18.80 -13.18 -8.29
N ILE A 581 -19.59 -13.44 -7.26
CA ILE A 581 -20.26 -12.41 -6.46
C ILE A 581 -19.74 -12.55 -5.04
N ASP A 582 -19.14 -11.49 -4.50
CA ASP A 582 -18.63 -11.46 -3.13
C ASP A 582 -19.21 -10.26 -2.40
N VAL A 583 -19.85 -10.51 -1.26
CA VAL A 583 -20.46 -9.48 -0.42
C VAL A 583 -19.89 -9.62 0.99
N GLU A 584 -19.27 -8.55 1.50
CA GLU A 584 -18.72 -8.52 2.86
C GLU A 584 -19.23 -7.30 3.62
N GLY A 585 -19.79 -7.52 4.82
CA GLY A 585 -20.07 -6.50 5.81
C GLY A 585 -18.93 -6.42 6.83
N PHE A 586 -18.59 -5.22 7.30
CA PHE A 586 -17.52 -5.02 8.27
C PHE A 586 -17.87 -3.97 9.32
N TYR A 587 -17.37 -4.21 10.54
CA TYR A 587 -17.41 -3.27 11.65
C TYR A 587 -16.05 -3.24 12.33
N LYS A 588 -15.53 -2.03 12.62
CA LYS A 588 -14.27 -1.82 13.32
C LYS A 588 -14.49 -0.87 14.50
N GLU A 589 -13.96 -1.24 15.64
CA GLU A 589 -13.81 -0.37 16.81
C GLU A 589 -12.36 0.12 16.89
N LEU A 590 -12.15 1.42 16.99
CA LEU A 590 -10.85 2.04 17.07
C LEU A 590 -10.68 2.71 18.43
N GLU A 591 -9.64 2.33 19.15
CA GLU A 591 -9.31 2.87 20.46
C GLU A 591 -7.93 3.54 20.42
N ASN A 592 -7.76 4.60 21.20
CA ASN A 592 -6.50 5.32 21.32
C ASN A 592 -5.99 5.88 19.97
N LEU A 593 -6.89 6.43 19.16
CA LEU A 593 -6.50 7.28 18.04
C LEU A 593 -5.77 8.51 18.59
N THR A 594 -4.84 9.05 17.82
CA THR A 594 -4.06 10.23 18.22
C THR A 594 -4.12 11.25 17.09
N GLU A 595 -4.49 12.48 17.40
CA GLU A 595 -4.42 13.63 16.53
C GLU A 595 -3.49 14.69 17.11
N PHE A 596 -2.91 15.51 16.25
CA PHE A 596 -2.02 16.62 16.61
C PHE A 596 -2.60 17.93 16.08
N SER A 597 -2.65 18.94 16.92
CA SER A 597 -3.16 20.26 16.53
C SER A 597 -2.28 21.38 17.10
N LEU A 598 -1.76 22.20 16.20
CA LEU A 598 -1.02 23.43 16.54
C LEU A 598 -1.92 24.62 16.85
N ARG A 599 -3.25 24.47 16.79
CA ARG A 599 -4.21 25.54 17.08
C ARG A 599 -4.18 25.98 18.55
N TYR A 600 -3.73 25.10 19.43
CA TYR A 600 -3.56 25.38 20.85
C TYR A 600 -2.12 25.82 21.07
N GLN A 601 -1.89 27.15 21.20
CA GLN A 601 -0.57 27.65 21.57
C GLN A 601 -0.20 27.13 22.96
N SER A 602 0.73 26.18 23.00
CA SER A 602 1.28 25.65 24.25
C SER A 602 2.78 25.50 24.10
N SER A 603 3.50 25.96 25.11
CA SER A 603 4.93 25.72 25.26
C SER A 603 5.27 24.24 25.53
N ASN A 604 4.26 23.44 25.87
CA ASN A 604 4.41 22.01 26.14
C ASN A 604 3.83 21.20 24.99
N LEU A 605 4.71 20.57 24.20
CA LEU A 605 4.36 19.68 23.11
C LEU A 605 3.35 18.58 23.45
N ARG A 606 3.40 18.06 24.69
CA ARG A 606 2.50 16.99 25.16
C ARG A 606 1.04 17.41 25.12
N SER A 607 0.76 18.68 25.34
CA SER A 607 -0.59 19.23 25.31
C SER A 607 -1.18 19.40 23.92
N LEU A 608 -0.38 19.17 22.85
CA LEU A 608 -0.80 19.25 21.46
C LEU A 608 -1.31 17.90 20.90
N PHE A 609 -1.15 16.80 21.66
CA PHE A 609 -1.66 15.48 21.29
C PHE A 609 -3.02 15.21 21.90
N PHE A 610 -3.98 14.89 21.08
CA PHE A 610 -5.34 14.54 21.46
C PHE A 610 -5.58 13.07 21.24
N ASN A 611 -6.09 12.37 22.25
CA ASN A 611 -6.43 10.97 22.16
C ASN A 611 -7.94 10.78 22.07
N GLY A 612 -8.36 9.89 21.19
CA GLY A 612 -9.77 9.63 20.91
C GLY A 612 -10.05 8.19 20.54
N SER A 613 -11.26 7.95 20.09
CA SER A 613 -11.76 6.68 19.59
C SER A 613 -12.48 6.86 18.26
N GLY A 614 -12.81 5.77 17.60
CA GLY A 614 -13.58 5.79 16.36
C GLY A 614 -14.35 4.51 16.13
N GLU A 615 -15.31 4.60 15.25
CA GLU A 615 -16.09 3.48 14.75
C GLU A 615 -16.13 3.52 13.22
N VAL A 616 -15.99 2.36 12.60
CA VAL A 616 -16.14 2.20 11.16
C VAL A 616 -17.14 1.09 10.89
N LYS A 617 -18.14 1.37 10.09
CA LYS A 617 -19.13 0.38 9.64
C LYS A 617 -19.35 0.50 8.15
N GLY A 618 -19.55 -0.63 7.50
CA GLY A 618 -19.79 -0.62 6.08
C GLY A 618 -20.04 -1.99 5.48
N PHE A 619 -20.28 -1.98 4.18
CA PHE A 619 -20.36 -3.19 3.38
C PHE A 619 -19.78 -2.96 1.99
N GLU A 620 -19.36 -4.03 1.36
CA GLU A 620 -18.81 -4.03 0.02
C GLU A 620 -19.41 -5.16 -0.82
N VAL A 621 -19.57 -4.90 -2.10
CA VAL A 621 -20.05 -5.85 -3.10
C VAL A 621 -19.08 -5.88 -4.26
N LEU A 622 -18.66 -7.07 -4.65
CA LEU A 622 -17.88 -7.33 -5.85
C LEU A 622 -18.66 -8.25 -6.78
N LEU A 623 -18.89 -7.82 -7.99
CA LEU A 623 -19.42 -8.64 -9.07
C LEU A 623 -18.33 -8.75 -10.16
N GLN A 624 -17.78 -9.94 -10.35
CA GLN A 624 -16.74 -10.19 -11.35
C GLN A 624 -17.26 -11.19 -12.39
N LYS A 625 -16.87 -10.94 -13.65
CA LYS A 625 -17.09 -11.87 -14.76
C LYS A 625 -15.79 -12.08 -15.52
N LYS A 626 -15.48 -13.33 -15.84
CA LYS A 626 -14.34 -13.69 -16.70
C LYS A 626 -14.76 -14.75 -17.71
N ILE A 627 -14.68 -14.42 -18.99
CA ILE A 627 -14.96 -15.33 -20.11
C ILE A 627 -13.83 -15.17 -21.11
N GLU A 628 -13.09 -16.23 -21.41
CA GLU A 628 -12.01 -16.24 -22.42
C GLU A 628 -11.23 -14.90 -22.52
N LYS A 629 -11.61 -14.06 -23.45
CA LYS A 629 -10.98 -12.78 -23.82
C LYS A 629 -11.48 -11.58 -23.01
N TYR A 630 -12.54 -11.76 -22.22
CA TYR A 630 -13.14 -10.67 -21.42
C TYR A 630 -12.93 -10.90 -19.93
N THR A 631 -12.50 -9.85 -19.25
CA THR A 631 -12.42 -9.80 -17.80
C THR A 631 -12.96 -8.46 -17.32
N GLY A 632 -13.89 -8.49 -16.39
CA GLY A 632 -14.40 -7.24 -15.81
C GLY A 632 -14.98 -7.44 -14.42
N TRP A 633 -15.06 -6.37 -13.68
CA TRP A 633 -15.76 -6.33 -12.39
C TRP A 633 -16.41 -4.98 -12.13
N ILE A 634 -17.42 -5.04 -11.31
CA ILE A 634 -18.08 -3.90 -10.72
C ILE A 634 -17.93 -4.05 -9.21
N SER A 635 -17.57 -2.99 -8.52
CA SER A 635 -17.55 -2.96 -7.07
C SER A 635 -18.30 -1.75 -6.51
N TYR A 636 -18.97 -1.96 -5.40
CA TYR A 636 -19.60 -0.91 -4.62
C TYR A 636 -19.16 -1.05 -3.17
N THR A 637 -18.86 0.07 -2.53
CA THR A 637 -18.50 0.14 -1.11
C THR A 637 -19.29 1.26 -0.44
N TYR A 638 -19.95 0.92 0.66
CA TYR A 638 -20.46 1.87 1.62
C TYR A 638 -19.58 1.85 2.86
N THR A 639 -19.06 3.02 3.29
CA THR A 639 -18.23 3.13 4.50
C THR A 639 -18.62 4.38 5.27
N ASP A 640 -18.96 4.22 6.55
CA ASP A 640 -19.24 5.32 7.48
C ASP A 640 -18.20 5.28 8.60
N VAL A 641 -17.47 6.39 8.78
CA VAL A 641 -16.39 6.55 9.77
C VAL A 641 -16.74 7.70 10.69
N GLU A 642 -16.82 7.43 11.97
CA GLU A 642 -17.06 8.43 13.02
C GLU A 642 -15.90 8.42 14.02
N HIS A 643 -15.37 9.59 14.33
CA HIS A 643 -14.37 9.80 15.37
C HIS A 643 -14.96 10.57 16.55
N LEU A 644 -14.45 10.28 17.74
CA LEU A 644 -14.79 10.97 18.99
C LEU A 644 -13.51 11.31 19.75
N PHE A 645 -13.23 12.58 19.87
CA PHE A 645 -12.12 13.11 20.66
C PHE A 645 -12.70 14.06 21.72
N PRO A 646 -12.59 13.74 23.02
CA PRO A 646 -13.25 14.50 24.09
C PRO A 646 -12.88 15.99 24.13
N LEU A 647 -11.66 16.35 23.69
CA LEU A 647 -11.14 17.71 23.70
C LEU A 647 -11.19 18.40 22.33
N LEU A 648 -11.69 17.72 21.30
CA LEU A 648 -11.87 18.30 19.97
C LEU A 648 -13.36 18.33 19.61
N ASN A 649 -13.76 19.30 18.76
CA ASN A 649 -15.14 19.45 18.27
C ASN A 649 -16.19 19.46 19.38
N GLU A 650 -15.87 20.11 20.52
CA GLU A 650 -16.74 20.19 21.72
C GLU A 650 -17.11 18.79 22.29
N GLY A 651 -16.30 17.79 22.10
CA GLY A 651 -16.60 16.39 22.47
C GLY A 651 -17.71 15.73 21.66
N LYS A 652 -18.10 16.31 20.53
CA LYS A 652 -19.09 15.72 19.59
C LYS A 652 -18.40 14.82 18.57
N LYS A 653 -19.08 13.78 18.13
CA LYS A 653 -18.63 12.93 17.01
C LYS A 653 -18.48 13.73 15.71
N PHE A 654 -17.50 13.40 14.90
CA PHE A 654 -17.26 13.98 13.58
C PHE A 654 -16.79 12.92 12.58
N PRO A 655 -16.99 13.12 11.26
CA PRO A 655 -16.56 12.19 10.23
C PRO A 655 -15.04 12.02 10.20
N GLY A 656 -14.56 10.81 9.92
CA GLY A 656 -13.14 10.57 9.68
C GLY A 656 -12.65 11.31 8.43
N ARG A 657 -11.40 11.83 8.47
CA ARG A 657 -10.75 12.48 7.33
C ARG A 657 -10.66 11.51 6.15
N ASN A 658 -10.80 12.01 4.94
CA ASN A 658 -10.73 11.25 3.68
C ASN A 658 -11.75 10.10 3.57
N THR A 659 -12.83 10.12 4.37
CA THR A 659 -13.90 9.13 4.28
C THR A 659 -14.82 9.46 3.12
N GLN A 660 -15.08 8.49 2.26
CA GLN A 660 -16.11 8.56 1.23
C GLN A 660 -17.19 7.56 1.55
N LYS A 661 -18.41 8.05 1.77
CA LYS A 661 -19.51 7.18 2.19
C LYS A 661 -19.89 6.19 1.10
N ASN A 662 -19.89 6.61 -0.15
CA ASN A 662 -20.26 5.79 -1.29
C ASN A 662 -19.15 5.79 -2.33
N GLU A 663 -18.69 4.62 -2.71
CA GLU A 663 -17.76 4.42 -3.81
C GLU A 663 -18.29 3.38 -4.78
N PHE A 664 -18.21 3.68 -6.07
CA PHE A 664 -18.60 2.77 -7.14
C PHE A 664 -17.46 2.70 -8.16
N LYS A 665 -17.06 1.48 -8.54
CA LYS A 665 -15.95 1.25 -9.45
C LYS A 665 -16.29 0.20 -10.48
N ILE A 666 -15.84 0.44 -11.70
CA ILE A 666 -15.95 -0.49 -12.83
C ILE A 666 -14.58 -0.68 -13.43
N PHE A 667 -14.22 -1.90 -13.74
CA PHE A 667 -13.10 -2.23 -14.60
C PHE A 667 -13.52 -3.25 -15.64
N ASN A 668 -13.13 -3.03 -16.88
CA ASN A 668 -13.34 -3.96 -17.98
C ASN A 668 -12.08 -4.06 -18.83
N ASN A 669 -11.74 -5.26 -19.24
CA ASN A 669 -10.66 -5.56 -20.15
C ASN A 669 -11.12 -6.56 -21.21
N TYR A 670 -10.80 -6.28 -22.47
CA TYR A 670 -11.08 -7.15 -23.60
C TYR A 670 -9.82 -7.38 -24.43
N GLU A 671 -9.47 -8.63 -24.65
CA GLU A 671 -8.28 -9.04 -25.38
C GLU A 671 -8.64 -9.70 -26.70
N ILE A 672 -8.02 -9.22 -27.79
CA ILE A 672 -8.21 -9.80 -29.12
C ILE A 672 -6.96 -9.62 -29.98
N ASN A 673 -6.43 -10.73 -30.52
CA ASN A 673 -5.31 -10.74 -31.48
C ASN A 673 -4.11 -9.84 -31.07
N GLY A 674 -3.69 -9.93 -29.81
CA GLY A 674 -2.59 -9.14 -29.27
C GLY A 674 -2.96 -7.69 -28.88
N TRP A 675 -4.18 -7.26 -29.13
CA TRP A 675 -4.73 -6.01 -28.65
C TRP A 675 -5.44 -6.19 -27.31
N ASN A 676 -5.21 -5.27 -26.40
CA ASN A 676 -5.82 -5.20 -25.08
C ASN A 676 -6.54 -3.85 -24.94
N PHE A 677 -7.84 -3.88 -24.72
CA PHE A 677 -8.68 -2.70 -24.50
C PHE A 677 -9.15 -2.69 -23.06
N SER A 678 -8.80 -1.67 -22.32
CA SER A 678 -9.17 -1.53 -20.90
C SER A 678 -9.91 -0.24 -20.64
N VAL A 679 -10.89 -0.30 -19.73
CA VAL A 679 -11.67 0.86 -19.27
C VAL A 679 -11.83 0.73 -17.76
N SER A 680 -11.57 1.81 -17.04
CA SER A 680 -11.91 1.94 -15.62
C SER A 680 -12.77 3.17 -15.37
N PHE A 681 -13.70 3.05 -14.43
CA PHE A 681 -14.52 4.16 -13.94
C PHE A 681 -14.54 4.12 -12.43
N ILE A 682 -14.34 5.28 -11.80
CA ILE A 682 -14.38 5.46 -10.35
C ILE A 682 -15.32 6.61 -10.04
N TYR A 683 -16.22 6.38 -9.09
CA TYR A 683 -17.06 7.39 -8.47
C TYR A 683 -16.90 7.31 -6.95
N GLY A 684 -16.84 8.44 -6.27
CA GLY A 684 -16.88 8.56 -4.83
C GLY A 684 -17.63 9.80 -4.38
N SER A 685 -18.45 9.66 -3.35
CA SER A 685 -19.10 10.80 -2.71
C SER A 685 -18.08 11.76 -2.10
N GLY A 686 -18.48 13.01 -1.88
CA GLY A 686 -17.61 14.07 -1.37
C GLY A 686 -16.89 13.69 -0.07
N GLN A 687 -15.62 14.08 0.04
CA GLN A 687 -14.79 13.87 1.24
C GLN A 687 -15.07 14.96 2.28
N PRO A 688 -15.10 14.61 3.58
CA PRO A 688 -15.24 15.59 4.65
C PRO A 688 -13.98 16.45 4.82
N TYR A 689 -14.17 17.73 5.08
CA TYR A 689 -13.11 18.67 5.43
C TYR A 689 -13.57 19.69 6.47
N THR A 690 -12.60 20.33 7.14
CA THR A 690 -12.86 21.41 8.10
C THR A 690 -12.83 22.75 7.36
N GLU A 691 -13.97 23.42 7.29
CA GLU A 691 -14.10 24.71 6.59
C GLU A 691 -13.75 25.86 7.50
N PRO A 692 -12.87 26.82 7.09
CA PRO A 692 -12.73 28.10 7.78
C PRO A 692 -14.03 28.90 7.70
N SER A 693 -14.48 29.46 8.83
CA SER A 693 -15.79 30.08 8.93
C SER A 693 -15.75 31.59 8.92
N TYR A 694 -14.76 32.18 9.61
CA TYR A 694 -14.63 33.65 9.73
C TYR A 694 -13.21 34.05 10.14
N LYS A 695 -12.85 35.32 9.86
CA LYS A 695 -11.65 35.98 10.36
C LYS A 695 -12.07 37.01 11.42
N TYR A 696 -11.37 37.07 12.51
CA TYR A 696 -11.54 38.14 13.52
C TYR A 696 -10.20 38.69 13.97
N ASN A 697 -10.20 39.97 14.31
CA ASN A 697 -9.02 40.68 14.73
C ASN A 697 -9.11 41.02 16.20
N ILE A 698 -8.06 40.81 16.97
CA ILE A 698 -7.88 41.28 18.32
C ILE A 698 -6.93 42.46 18.25
N ASN A 699 -7.42 43.66 18.67
CA ASN A 699 -6.56 44.82 18.82
C ASN A 699 -5.77 44.67 20.14
N LEU A 700 -4.45 44.75 20.05
CA LEU A 700 -3.59 44.75 21.22
C LEU A 700 -3.49 46.19 21.81
N LEU A 701 -2.94 46.31 23.01
CA LEU A 701 -2.81 47.59 23.72
C LEU A 701 -1.81 48.56 23.07
N ASP A 702 -0.99 48.07 22.15
CA ASP A 702 -0.02 48.82 21.34
C ASP A 702 -0.57 49.18 19.93
N ASP A 703 -1.90 49.14 19.77
CA ASP A 703 -2.62 49.32 18.50
C ASP A 703 -2.29 48.31 17.39
N SER A 704 -1.43 47.30 17.63
CA SER A 704 -1.22 46.20 16.69
C SER A 704 -2.44 45.28 16.65
N LYS A 705 -2.63 44.60 15.50
CA LYS A 705 -3.75 43.68 15.27
C LYS A 705 -3.27 42.24 15.10
N LEU A 706 -3.79 41.34 15.91
CA LEU A 706 -3.64 39.92 15.72
C LEU A 706 -4.87 39.36 14.98
N SER A 707 -4.66 38.76 13.87
CA SER A 707 -5.72 38.12 13.07
C SER A 707 -5.83 36.64 13.40
N PHE A 708 -7.02 36.15 13.63
CA PHE A 708 -7.36 34.77 13.90
C PHE A 708 -8.40 34.27 12.92
N ILE A 709 -8.29 32.99 12.55
CA ILE A 709 -9.25 32.30 11.68
C ILE A 709 -10.10 31.39 12.56
N GLY A 710 -11.39 31.65 12.60
CA GLY A 710 -12.37 30.74 13.18
C GLY A 710 -12.70 29.63 12.22
N VAL A 711 -12.85 28.42 12.72
CA VAL A 711 -13.15 27.23 11.90
C VAL A 711 -14.50 26.66 12.28
N GLY A 712 -15.17 26.06 11.31
CA GLY A 712 -16.39 25.29 11.50
C GLY A 712 -16.17 23.97 12.26
N PRO A 713 -17.23 23.16 12.40
CA PRO A 713 -17.11 21.82 12.98
C PRO A 713 -16.04 20.99 12.25
N LYS A 714 -15.27 20.22 13.00
CA LYS A 714 -14.21 19.40 12.43
C LYS A 714 -14.79 18.42 11.40
N ASN A 715 -14.25 18.44 10.17
CA ASN A 715 -14.72 17.64 9.02
C ASN A 715 -16.24 17.78 8.76
N GLY A 716 -16.82 18.97 9.06
CA GLY A 716 -18.26 19.20 8.99
C GLY A 716 -18.79 19.56 7.60
N SER A 717 -17.92 19.96 6.68
CA SER A 717 -18.26 20.28 5.27
C SER A 717 -17.81 19.17 4.34
N LEU A 718 -18.43 19.07 3.14
CA LEU A 718 -18.09 18.05 2.14
C LEU A 718 -17.55 18.71 0.86
N LEU A 719 -16.50 18.13 0.30
CA LEU A 719 -16.07 18.41 -1.05
C LEU A 719 -17.12 17.89 -2.07
N PRO A 720 -17.14 18.40 -3.30
CA PRO A 720 -17.97 17.83 -4.37
C PRO A 720 -17.64 16.37 -4.65
N ASP A 721 -18.63 15.63 -5.19
CA ASP A 721 -18.43 14.26 -5.61
C ASP A 721 -17.34 14.14 -6.67
N TYR A 722 -16.50 13.13 -6.51
CA TYR A 722 -15.44 12.78 -7.42
C TYR A 722 -15.90 11.71 -8.41
N HIS A 723 -15.59 11.87 -9.69
CA HIS A 723 -15.65 10.73 -10.63
C HIS A 723 -14.70 10.91 -11.81
N ARG A 724 -14.24 9.78 -12.35
CA ARG A 724 -13.27 9.72 -13.42
C ARG A 724 -13.44 8.44 -14.24
N MET A 725 -13.17 8.54 -15.53
CA MET A 725 -13.09 7.40 -16.43
C MET A 725 -11.73 7.41 -17.14
N ASP A 726 -11.05 6.26 -17.13
CA ASP A 726 -9.75 6.06 -17.78
C ASP A 726 -9.90 4.97 -18.83
N ILE A 727 -9.19 5.11 -19.94
CA ILE A 727 -9.13 4.11 -21.00
C ILE A 727 -7.67 3.76 -21.31
N GLY A 728 -7.44 2.52 -21.75
CA GLY A 728 -6.13 2.03 -22.17
C GLY A 728 -6.26 1.10 -23.37
N VAL A 729 -5.31 1.21 -24.27
CA VAL A 729 -5.16 0.29 -25.42
C VAL A 729 -3.70 -0.12 -25.47
N HIS A 730 -3.44 -1.43 -25.44
CA HIS A 730 -2.11 -2.01 -25.56
C HIS A 730 -2.05 -2.95 -26.74
N HIS A 731 -0.94 -2.95 -27.45
CA HIS A 731 -0.65 -3.91 -28.52
C HIS A 731 0.64 -4.65 -28.25
N ILE A 732 0.52 -5.97 -28.09
CA ILE A 732 1.64 -6.86 -27.86
C ILE A 732 2.04 -7.49 -29.19
N PHE A 733 3.32 -7.37 -29.56
CA PHE A 733 3.87 -7.90 -30.80
C PHE A 733 5.21 -8.60 -30.54
N THR A 734 5.64 -9.42 -31.50
CA THR A 734 6.96 -10.08 -31.46
C THR A 734 7.74 -9.68 -32.70
N PHE A 735 8.95 -9.21 -32.49
CA PHE A 735 9.86 -8.82 -33.55
C PHE A 735 11.25 -9.42 -33.29
N ASN A 736 11.76 -10.24 -34.23
CA ASN A 736 13.06 -10.91 -34.11
C ASN A 736 13.30 -11.64 -32.75
N GLY A 737 12.27 -12.28 -32.21
CA GLY A 737 12.37 -12.99 -30.92
C GLY A 737 12.21 -12.10 -29.68
N THR A 738 12.22 -10.80 -29.84
CA THR A 738 11.97 -9.81 -28.77
C THR A 738 10.47 -9.51 -28.71
N LYS A 739 9.89 -9.54 -27.51
CA LYS A 739 8.49 -9.18 -27.30
C LYS A 739 8.39 -7.70 -27.01
N GLY A 740 7.58 -6.98 -27.80
CA GLY A 740 7.27 -5.57 -27.64
C GLY A 740 5.84 -5.39 -27.12
N ASP A 741 5.63 -4.34 -26.32
CA ASP A 741 4.33 -3.84 -25.89
C ASP A 741 4.29 -2.33 -26.07
N ILE A 742 3.32 -1.84 -26.84
CA ILE A 742 3.04 -0.43 -27.04
C ILE A 742 1.68 -0.15 -26.44
N GLY A 743 1.62 0.76 -25.46
CA GLY A 743 0.41 1.16 -24.79
C GLY A 743 0.11 2.64 -24.98
N LEU A 744 -1.17 2.95 -25.22
CA LEU A 744 -1.73 4.28 -25.13
C LEU A 744 -2.79 4.27 -24.03
N SER A 745 -2.71 5.18 -23.08
CA SER A 745 -3.72 5.36 -22.05
C SER A 745 -4.13 6.83 -21.92
N ILE A 746 -5.38 7.04 -21.57
CA ILE A 746 -5.94 8.36 -21.33
C ILE A 746 -6.60 8.34 -19.95
N PHE A 747 -6.06 9.13 -19.06
CA PHE A 747 -6.62 9.37 -17.74
C PHE A 747 -7.64 10.53 -17.82
N ASN A 748 -8.75 10.38 -17.12
CA ASN A 748 -9.84 11.35 -17.06
C ASN A 748 -10.31 11.80 -18.46
N ILE A 749 -10.78 10.83 -19.27
CA ILE A 749 -11.10 11.03 -20.71
C ILE A 749 -12.06 12.18 -20.99
N TYR A 750 -12.97 12.50 -20.08
CA TYR A 750 -13.94 13.58 -20.24
C TYR A 750 -13.51 14.88 -19.52
N ASN A 751 -12.24 14.97 -19.07
CA ASN A 751 -11.63 16.20 -18.53
C ASN A 751 -12.41 16.84 -17.37
N ARG A 752 -12.92 16.02 -16.43
CA ARG A 752 -13.64 16.57 -15.28
C ARG A 752 -12.68 17.26 -14.32
N ALA A 753 -13.02 18.47 -13.93
CA ALA A 753 -12.34 19.24 -12.91
C ALA A 753 -12.77 18.74 -11.50
N ASN A 754 -12.22 17.61 -11.05
CA ASN A 754 -12.45 17.12 -9.69
C ASN A 754 -11.73 18.04 -8.68
N VAL A 755 -12.40 18.35 -7.56
CA VAL A 755 -11.85 19.24 -6.53
C VAL A 755 -10.97 18.44 -5.59
N TRP A 756 -9.74 18.90 -5.35
CA TRP A 756 -8.81 18.31 -4.39
C TRP A 756 -9.01 18.92 -3.00
N TYR A 757 -8.93 20.28 -2.90
CA TYR A 757 -9.21 21.04 -1.68
C TYR A 757 -9.65 22.47 -2.05
N TYR A 758 -10.07 23.21 -1.02
CA TYR A 758 -10.33 24.63 -1.14
C TYR A 758 -9.22 25.41 -0.47
N GLU A 759 -8.74 26.46 -1.13
CA GLU A 759 -7.86 27.46 -0.58
C GLU A 759 -8.64 28.72 -0.23
N TYR A 760 -8.26 29.38 0.85
CA TYR A 760 -8.97 30.56 1.36
C TYR A 760 -7.99 31.72 1.56
N ASP A 761 -8.20 32.82 0.81
CA ASP A 761 -7.49 34.07 1.03
C ASP A 761 -8.33 34.99 1.93
N PHE A 762 -7.86 35.16 3.17
CA PHE A 762 -8.50 35.99 4.19
C PHE A 762 -8.09 37.47 4.13
N ASN A 763 -7.23 37.88 3.21
CA ASN A 763 -6.83 39.27 3.04
C ASN A 763 -7.81 40.02 2.11
N GLN A 764 -8.69 39.28 1.43
CA GLN A 764 -9.74 39.85 0.57
C GLN A 764 -11.09 39.90 1.27
N GLU A 765 -11.90 40.91 0.97
CA GLU A 765 -13.29 41.06 1.39
C GLU A 765 -14.23 41.14 0.16
N PRO A 766 -15.10 40.15 -0.08
CA PRO A 766 -15.28 38.92 0.73
C PRO A 766 -14.10 37.98 0.64
N VAL A 767 -13.94 37.10 1.63
CA VAL A 767 -12.89 36.05 1.63
C VAL A 767 -12.96 35.26 0.33
N LEU A 768 -11.85 35.23 -0.41
CA LEU A 768 -11.75 34.49 -1.65
C LEU A 768 -11.62 33.00 -1.35
N LYS A 769 -12.47 32.18 -1.96
CA LYS A 769 -12.44 30.71 -1.89
C LYS A 769 -12.08 30.12 -3.24
N THR A 770 -10.86 29.65 -3.40
CA THR A 770 -10.33 29.07 -4.65
C THR A 770 -10.45 27.56 -4.65
N ARG A 771 -10.77 26.97 -5.79
CA ARG A 771 -10.86 25.51 -5.97
C ARG A 771 -9.54 25.00 -6.53
N VAL A 772 -8.78 24.25 -5.74
CA VAL A 772 -7.64 23.49 -6.26
C VAL A 772 -8.15 22.16 -6.80
N LYS A 773 -7.79 21.86 -8.05
CA LYS A 773 -8.36 20.75 -8.82
C LYS A 773 -7.35 19.61 -8.94
N TYR A 774 -7.84 18.40 -9.06
CA TYR A 774 -7.07 17.22 -9.48
C TYR A 774 -6.79 17.24 -11.00
N LEU A 775 -6.05 16.22 -11.47
CA LEU A 775 -5.68 16.07 -12.88
C LEU A 775 -6.90 16.05 -13.81
N GLY A 776 -6.85 16.86 -14.84
CA GLY A 776 -7.77 16.81 -15.95
C GLY A 776 -7.46 15.69 -16.94
N PHE A 777 -7.64 15.95 -18.22
CA PHE A 777 -7.30 15.04 -19.32
C PHE A 777 -5.78 14.85 -19.44
N VAL A 778 -5.31 13.61 -19.27
CA VAL A 778 -3.87 13.26 -19.35
C VAL A 778 -3.66 12.05 -20.27
N PRO A 779 -3.12 12.25 -21.48
CA PRO A 779 -2.68 11.16 -22.34
C PRO A 779 -1.30 10.65 -21.91
N ASN A 780 -1.07 9.35 -22.07
CA ASN A 780 0.20 8.69 -21.79
C ASN A 780 0.52 7.61 -22.83
N ILE A 781 1.80 7.46 -23.15
CA ILE A 781 2.33 6.42 -24.03
C ILE A 781 3.34 5.59 -23.23
N ASN A 782 3.19 4.28 -23.30
CA ASN A 782 4.10 3.30 -22.71
C ASN A 782 4.75 2.45 -23.79
N LEU A 783 6.05 2.26 -23.68
CA LEU A 783 6.84 1.36 -24.52
C LEU A 783 7.55 0.35 -23.62
N LYS A 784 7.46 -0.94 -23.96
CA LYS A 784 8.16 -2.00 -23.23
C LYS A 784 8.69 -3.04 -24.20
N PHE A 785 9.92 -3.50 -23.97
CA PHE A 785 10.56 -4.58 -24.72
C PHE A 785 11.11 -5.61 -23.75
N GLU A 786 10.84 -6.90 -24.05
CA GLU A 786 11.29 -8.06 -23.27
C GLU A 786 12.16 -8.97 -24.16
N PHE A 787 13.32 -9.40 -23.67
CA PHE A 787 14.29 -10.24 -24.37
C PHE A 787 14.90 -11.32 -23.48
#